data_0c39464b1fd7c9a7a861b50e3c11ddc6
#
_entry.id   0c39464b1fd7c9a7a861b50e3c11ddc6
#
_cell.length_a   1.000
_cell.length_b   1.000
_cell.length_c   1.000
_cell.angle_alpha   90.00
_cell.angle_beta   90.00
_cell.angle_gamma   90.00
#
_symmetry.space_group_name_H-M   'P 1'
#
loop_
_entity.id
_entity.type
_entity.pdbx_description
1 polymer ?
#
loop_
_entity_poly.entity_id
_entity_poly.type
_entity_poly.pdbx_seq_one_letter_code
_entity_poly.pdbx_strand_id
1 'polypeptide(L)'
;MANYLRDYGSGLIQNGYHIVPIRRGGKAPNGITGWTTIEADLNQLGQWISAGFEGVGVLTKNNPAIDIDILDEDISRGMVERVNEAYPGGLIRVGKYPKTLLAYRTDTPFRKVRSNTYEDQFGDQHAVEILGDGQQYVAYAEHPDTLRPYTWHNEDNTASQGIFVVESASLPIIRLEDARLVVSWFEEIAQRKVLDGGWVKVRDGQGGGGGEGEGDTTDEHEMEDFSNLRPRLNLTEAEILRALSSINADDYDKWIRVGMAIWHECGGSEEGFTYWHNWSRPSPRYTDERSCRIRWRGFRTRRRGRTITFATVLHWAREVRMRINPLGEFKERYVYVADGDSVHDLGGLGHDKPLQLKEFKNMTANIITTVQIPAPTQNNPERTTSKRVPVHQLWLTDLDRKTARGFAYIPTYKTILVDAEKKEYINTFHTPKFVNPCKTVIENGVEKLDEKCCNELLAIFFRHMEYILPIEVEREWFYSWMAFNIQKPGTRCKVTPLLIATDHGTGRGWIVQLMGLLLGSWNCNKTKMSTLNGESGAGQFQDYMNNSLLCCIEEVKDGDKRYGVTDTIRDYLTENTLEINLKYGAKATKSIYTNFFWMSNHSDAVVLTEEDRRINVFKTEDMPKGNDYYERLYQWLEDKGDNPETGSSESNTSDIVVDSDSPNFTLGGDGDNGDNNSGVPENNEDTSAEIYDRGGLNVSAGVACLWHWLNQRNISKFNWKRSMTNNSRRDMIENNMSEVERMFWNVVENPPYLIMTAKEIQSYMLSMAGEESEMFVFQDKQKAQIRKLMQQHLQKQEQVKITKKPLKFDEDSVTTLE
;
A
#
# COMPACT_ATOMS: atom_id res chain seq x y z
N MET A 1 -29.49 8.76 -43.20
CA MET A 1 -29.02 8.77 -41.83
C MET A 1 -28.30 10.08 -41.58
N ALA A 2 -28.44 10.67 -40.39
CA ALA A 2 -27.78 11.93 -40.05
C ALA A 2 -26.26 11.72 -40.01
N ASN A 3 -25.52 12.62 -40.69
CA ASN A 3 -24.06 12.64 -40.56
C ASN A 3 -23.65 13.94 -39.89
N TYR A 4 -23.56 13.89 -38.55
CA TYR A 4 -23.27 15.06 -37.70
C TYR A 4 -21.91 15.71 -38.04
N LEU A 5 -20.92 14.91 -38.46
CA LEU A 5 -19.60 15.43 -38.84
C LEU A 5 -19.71 16.32 -40.11
N ARG A 6 -20.54 15.92 -41.08
CA ARG A 6 -20.83 16.72 -42.27
C ARG A 6 -21.62 17.97 -41.96
N ASP A 7 -22.66 17.81 -41.09
CA ASP A 7 -23.62 18.87 -40.82
C ASP A 7 -23.04 19.95 -39.88
N TYR A 8 -22.16 19.60 -38.94
CA TYR A 8 -21.66 20.50 -37.91
C TYR A 8 -20.14 20.79 -38.00
N GLY A 9 -19.35 19.91 -38.63
CA GLY A 9 -17.88 19.99 -38.58
C GLY A 9 -17.30 21.27 -39.14
N SER A 10 -17.77 21.75 -40.28
CA SER A 10 -17.26 22.97 -40.90
C SER A 10 -17.55 24.22 -40.06
N GLY A 11 -18.76 24.32 -39.48
CA GLY A 11 -19.15 25.46 -38.65
C GLY A 11 -18.36 25.50 -37.31
N LEU A 12 -18.11 24.33 -36.72
CA LEU A 12 -17.28 24.25 -35.54
C LEU A 12 -15.82 24.68 -35.76
N ILE A 13 -15.21 24.29 -36.90
CA ILE A 13 -13.86 24.75 -37.28
C ILE A 13 -13.88 26.29 -37.48
N GLN A 14 -14.90 26.82 -38.15
CA GLN A 14 -15.02 28.27 -38.35
C GLN A 14 -15.22 29.04 -37.05
N ASN A 15 -15.91 28.44 -36.08
CA ASN A 15 -16.12 28.99 -34.75
C ASN A 15 -14.89 28.83 -33.79
N GLY A 16 -13.77 28.31 -34.31
CA GLY A 16 -12.54 28.20 -33.57
C GLY A 16 -12.40 26.98 -32.64
N TYR A 17 -13.23 25.94 -32.83
CA TYR A 17 -13.09 24.67 -32.10
C TYR A 17 -12.12 23.72 -32.80
N HIS A 18 -11.30 23.04 -32.03
CA HIS A 18 -10.49 21.94 -32.54
C HIS A 18 -11.31 20.66 -32.48
N ILE A 19 -11.67 20.11 -33.65
CA ILE A 19 -12.55 18.94 -33.72
C ILE A 19 -11.81 17.66 -34.01
N VAL A 20 -12.42 16.53 -33.63
CA VAL A 20 -11.98 15.16 -33.94
C VAL A 20 -13.17 14.33 -34.44
N PRO A 21 -12.96 13.37 -35.35
CA PRO A 21 -14.02 12.55 -35.90
C PRO A 21 -14.37 11.39 -34.99
N ILE A 22 -15.65 11.09 -34.85
CA ILE A 22 -16.19 10.01 -34.03
C ILE A 22 -16.88 8.99 -34.96
N ARG A 23 -16.63 7.70 -34.76
CA ARG A 23 -17.35 6.64 -35.43
C ARG A 23 -18.76 6.50 -34.88
N ARG A 24 -19.69 6.00 -35.70
CA ARG A 24 -21.07 5.73 -35.25
C ARG A 24 -21.06 4.78 -34.03
N GLY A 25 -21.82 5.18 -32.99
CA GLY A 25 -21.88 4.42 -31.72
C GLY A 25 -20.63 4.47 -30.86
N GLY A 26 -19.61 5.27 -31.25
CA GLY A 26 -18.38 5.48 -30.46
C GLY A 26 -18.45 6.72 -29.57
N LYS A 27 -17.60 6.76 -28.54
CA LYS A 27 -17.39 7.93 -27.68
C LYS A 27 -15.97 8.51 -27.84
N ALA A 28 -15.10 7.88 -28.63
CA ALA A 28 -13.71 8.26 -28.81
C ALA A 28 -13.32 8.28 -30.29
N PRO A 29 -12.26 9.05 -30.69
CA PRO A 29 -11.77 9.13 -32.07
C PRO A 29 -10.94 7.89 -32.47
N ASN A 30 -11.52 6.70 -32.30
CA ASN A 30 -10.87 5.43 -32.55
C ASN A 30 -10.39 5.29 -33.99
N GLY A 31 -9.13 4.93 -34.19
CA GLY A 31 -8.47 4.80 -35.49
C GLY A 31 -7.79 6.08 -35.98
N ILE A 32 -7.73 7.13 -35.16
CA ILE A 32 -6.98 8.37 -35.44
C ILE A 32 -5.77 8.45 -34.50
N THR A 33 -4.59 8.25 -35.05
CA THR A 33 -3.34 8.37 -34.29
C THR A 33 -3.01 9.84 -34.00
N GLY A 34 -2.58 10.15 -32.78
CA GLY A 34 -2.18 11.52 -32.38
C GLY A 34 -3.34 12.51 -32.30
N TRP A 35 -4.56 12.03 -32.13
CA TRP A 35 -5.76 12.86 -32.15
C TRP A 35 -5.77 14.00 -31.12
N THR A 36 -5.03 13.89 -30.02
CA THR A 36 -4.98 14.89 -28.94
C THR A 36 -4.35 16.23 -29.35
N THR A 37 -3.62 16.26 -30.47
CA THR A 37 -2.90 17.43 -30.96
C THR A 37 -3.33 17.84 -32.38
N ILE A 38 -4.42 17.29 -32.89
CA ILE A 38 -4.90 17.58 -34.24
C ILE A 38 -5.51 19.00 -34.28
N GLU A 39 -5.09 19.77 -35.26
CA GLU A 39 -5.68 21.02 -35.68
C GLU A 39 -6.33 20.78 -37.05
N ALA A 40 -7.60 20.36 -37.08
CA ALA A 40 -8.29 19.97 -38.28
C ALA A 40 -8.68 21.17 -39.12
N ASP A 41 -8.39 21.10 -40.41
CA ASP A 41 -8.87 22.02 -41.43
C ASP A 41 -10.05 21.41 -42.22
N LEU A 42 -10.61 22.16 -43.19
CA LEU A 42 -11.72 21.70 -44.03
C LEU A 42 -11.32 20.53 -44.93
N ASN A 43 -10.05 20.38 -45.33
CA ASN A 43 -9.57 19.27 -46.12
C ASN A 43 -9.55 17.99 -45.32
N GLN A 44 -9.04 18.07 -44.08
CA GLN A 44 -9.02 16.96 -43.12
C GLN A 44 -10.45 16.51 -42.79
N LEU A 45 -11.36 17.46 -42.58
CA LEU A 45 -12.78 17.18 -42.38
C LEU A 45 -13.39 16.37 -43.58
N GLY A 46 -13.09 16.78 -44.81
CA GLY A 46 -13.50 16.08 -46.02
C GLY A 46 -12.99 14.64 -46.09
N GLN A 47 -11.73 14.41 -45.69
CA GLN A 47 -11.15 13.08 -45.62
C GLN A 47 -11.88 12.18 -44.60
N TRP A 48 -12.19 12.70 -43.40
CA TRP A 48 -12.88 11.96 -42.34
C TRP A 48 -14.31 11.58 -42.75
N ILE A 49 -15.04 12.52 -43.38
CA ILE A 49 -16.37 12.23 -43.92
C ILE A 49 -16.30 11.13 -44.99
N SER A 50 -15.32 11.19 -45.90
CA SER A 50 -15.08 10.18 -46.91
C SER A 50 -14.67 8.82 -46.34
N ALA A 51 -14.00 8.82 -45.19
CA ALA A 51 -13.59 7.62 -44.42
C ALA A 51 -14.74 7.01 -43.59
N GLY A 52 -15.96 7.59 -43.64
CA GLY A 52 -17.15 7.05 -43.00
C GLY A 52 -17.29 7.40 -41.51
N PHE A 53 -16.65 8.46 -41.05
CA PHE A 53 -16.93 9.02 -39.72
C PHE A 53 -18.25 9.84 -39.78
N GLU A 54 -19.07 9.74 -38.75
CA GLU A 54 -20.40 10.34 -38.68
C GLU A 54 -20.59 11.34 -37.54
N GLY A 55 -19.90 11.19 -36.42
CA GLY A 55 -19.95 12.06 -35.22
C GLY A 55 -18.77 13.00 -35.15
N VAL A 56 -18.90 14.05 -34.32
CA VAL A 56 -17.85 15.03 -34.05
C VAL A 56 -17.62 15.18 -32.56
N GLY A 57 -16.35 15.12 -32.13
CA GLY A 57 -15.86 15.46 -30.82
C GLY A 57 -15.13 16.79 -30.86
N VAL A 58 -14.97 17.43 -29.69
CA VAL A 58 -14.21 18.67 -29.50
C VAL A 58 -13.08 18.41 -28.53
N LEU A 59 -11.85 18.83 -28.89
CA LEU A 59 -10.68 18.77 -28.03
C LEU A 59 -10.78 19.78 -26.89
N THR A 60 -10.43 19.34 -25.69
CA THR A 60 -10.66 20.11 -24.46
C THR A 60 -9.44 20.92 -23.97
N LYS A 61 -8.37 21.00 -24.78
CA LYS A 61 -7.19 21.80 -24.45
C LYS A 61 -7.54 23.27 -24.19
N ASN A 62 -8.25 23.92 -25.14
CA ASN A 62 -8.70 25.31 -25.03
C ASN A 62 -10.18 25.41 -24.65
N ASN A 63 -10.95 24.32 -24.82
CA ASN A 63 -12.37 24.25 -24.53
C ASN A 63 -12.65 23.15 -23.51
N PRO A 64 -12.22 23.31 -22.27
CA PRO A 64 -12.51 22.36 -21.18
C PRO A 64 -14.02 22.23 -20.99
N ALA A 65 -14.42 21.08 -20.44
CA ALA A 65 -15.82 20.82 -20.14
C ALA A 65 -15.95 20.18 -18.75
N ILE A 66 -16.98 20.59 -18.01
CA ILE A 66 -17.38 19.98 -16.75
C ILE A 66 -18.34 18.84 -17.07
N ASP A 67 -17.94 17.61 -16.86
CA ASP A 67 -18.73 16.40 -17.08
C ASP A 67 -19.29 15.91 -15.74
N ILE A 68 -20.60 16.13 -15.54
CA ILE A 68 -21.34 15.72 -14.33
C ILE A 68 -21.93 14.35 -14.61
N ASP A 69 -21.14 13.31 -14.29
CA ASP A 69 -21.49 11.91 -14.49
C ASP A 69 -22.21 11.35 -13.27
N ILE A 70 -23.39 11.92 -12.96
CA ILE A 70 -24.22 11.61 -11.79
C ILE A 70 -25.59 11.11 -12.25
N LEU A 71 -26.02 9.93 -11.76
CA LEU A 71 -27.33 9.32 -12.08
C LEU A 71 -28.42 9.67 -11.06
N ASP A 72 -28.08 10.19 -9.89
CA ASP A 72 -29.02 10.80 -8.95
C ASP A 72 -29.46 12.16 -9.52
N GLU A 73 -30.77 12.26 -9.89
CA GLU A 73 -31.33 13.42 -10.61
C GLU A 73 -31.25 14.71 -9.78
N ASP A 74 -31.53 14.64 -8.49
CA ASP A 74 -31.53 15.82 -7.62
C ASP A 74 -30.12 16.35 -7.40
N ILE A 75 -29.16 15.45 -7.22
CA ILE A 75 -27.73 15.81 -7.07
C ILE A 75 -27.18 16.35 -8.38
N SER A 76 -27.48 15.69 -9.51
CA SER A 76 -27.03 16.14 -10.82
C SER A 76 -27.56 17.55 -11.11
N ARG A 77 -28.87 17.79 -10.90
CA ARG A 77 -29.51 19.10 -11.07
C ARG A 77 -28.89 20.16 -10.15
N GLY A 78 -28.75 19.86 -8.86
CA GLY A 78 -28.14 20.79 -7.89
C GLY A 78 -26.69 21.14 -8.22
N MET A 79 -25.92 20.19 -8.77
CA MET A 79 -24.55 20.46 -9.26
C MET A 79 -24.56 21.38 -10.48
N VAL A 80 -25.45 21.16 -11.46
CA VAL A 80 -25.60 22.02 -12.65
C VAL A 80 -26.00 23.45 -12.24
N GLU A 81 -26.98 23.60 -11.35
CA GLU A 81 -27.40 24.90 -10.82
C GLU A 81 -26.24 25.63 -10.14
N ARG A 82 -25.52 24.97 -9.26
CA ARG A 82 -24.36 25.54 -8.54
C ARG A 82 -23.23 25.94 -9.47
N VAL A 83 -22.97 25.16 -10.53
CA VAL A 83 -21.98 25.50 -11.56
C VAL A 83 -22.42 26.74 -12.33
N ASN A 84 -23.68 26.81 -12.76
CA ASN A 84 -24.20 27.94 -13.51
C ASN A 84 -24.25 29.26 -12.66
N GLU A 85 -24.56 29.16 -11.38
CA GLU A 85 -24.47 30.32 -10.46
C GLU A 85 -23.02 30.84 -10.33
N ALA A 86 -22.05 29.97 -10.25
CA ALA A 86 -20.66 30.37 -10.08
C ALA A 86 -19.96 30.76 -11.39
N TYR A 87 -20.33 30.11 -12.51
CA TYR A 87 -19.71 30.27 -13.83
C TYR A 87 -20.79 30.37 -14.93
N PRO A 88 -21.53 31.46 -14.95
CA PRO A 88 -22.70 31.61 -15.81
C PRO A 88 -22.34 31.60 -17.32
N GLY A 89 -23.30 31.21 -18.15
CA GLY A 89 -23.18 31.18 -19.61
C GLY A 89 -22.60 29.91 -20.19
N GLY A 90 -22.36 28.87 -19.37
CA GLY A 90 -21.97 27.55 -19.85
C GLY A 90 -23.07 26.89 -20.69
N LEU A 91 -22.72 26.31 -21.86
CA LEU A 91 -23.65 25.57 -22.69
C LEU A 91 -23.77 24.12 -22.22
N ILE A 92 -25.00 23.67 -22.00
CA ILE A 92 -25.33 22.38 -21.40
C ILE A 92 -25.56 21.34 -22.50
N ARG A 93 -24.86 20.22 -22.46
CA ARG A 93 -25.05 19.06 -23.35
C ARG A 93 -25.58 17.86 -22.55
N VAL A 94 -26.62 17.22 -23.06
CA VAL A 94 -27.21 16.01 -22.46
C VAL A 94 -27.16 14.86 -23.49
N GLY A 95 -26.64 13.71 -23.08
CA GLY A 95 -26.65 12.48 -23.87
C GLY A 95 -27.51 11.39 -23.23
N LYS A 96 -27.32 11.16 -21.92
CA LYS A 96 -28.09 10.22 -21.10
C LYS A 96 -28.48 10.94 -19.80
N TYR A 97 -29.71 11.52 -19.79
CA TYR A 97 -30.24 12.21 -18.60
C TYR A 97 -30.21 11.27 -17.36
N PRO A 98 -29.83 11.72 -16.16
CA PRO A 98 -29.55 13.12 -15.77
C PRO A 98 -28.07 13.54 -15.93
N LYS A 99 -27.20 12.70 -16.50
CA LYS A 99 -25.80 13.05 -16.78
C LYS A 99 -25.70 14.24 -17.74
N THR A 100 -24.88 15.21 -17.38
CA THR A 100 -24.82 16.51 -18.00
C THR A 100 -23.39 16.98 -18.20
N LEU A 101 -23.09 17.60 -19.36
CA LEU A 101 -21.80 18.22 -19.61
C LEU A 101 -21.98 19.70 -19.88
N LEU A 102 -21.15 20.55 -19.26
CA LEU A 102 -21.14 22.01 -19.48
C LEU A 102 -19.84 22.42 -20.19
N ALA A 103 -19.96 23.12 -21.31
CA ALA A 103 -18.83 23.54 -22.14
C ALA A 103 -18.35 24.93 -21.77
N TYR A 104 -17.03 25.09 -21.65
CA TYR A 104 -16.33 26.33 -21.28
C TYR A 104 -15.11 26.56 -22.17
N ARG A 105 -14.38 27.63 -21.93
CA ARG A 105 -13.04 27.86 -22.47
C ARG A 105 -12.02 28.14 -21.37
N THR A 106 -10.76 28.02 -21.70
CA THR A 106 -9.67 28.43 -20.82
C THR A 106 -8.60 29.21 -21.62
N ASP A 107 -7.97 30.17 -20.96
CA ASP A 107 -6.79 30.88 -21.45
C ASP A 107 -5.48 30.20 -21.00
N THR A 108 -5.55 29.27 -20.04
CA THR A 108 -4.42 28.50 -19.52
C THR A 108 -4.77 27.01 -19.49
N PRO A 109 -4.40 26.23 -20.50
CA PRO A 109 -4.71 24.82 -20.58
C PRO A 109 -4.22 24.05 -19.33
N PHE A 110 -5.05 23.17 -18.83
CA PHE A 110 -4.79 22.34 -17.67
C PHE A 110 -5.17 20.88 -17.94
N ARG A 111 -4.57 19.94 -17.22
CA ARG A 111 -4.90 18.52 -17.33
C ARG A 111 -6.24 18.21 -16.68
N LYS A 112 -6.85 17.10 -17.08
CA LYS A 112 -8.08 16.56 -16.49
C LYS A 112 -8.04 16.61 -14.96
N VAL A 113 -9.12 17.12 -14.36
CA VAL A 113 -9.37 17.06 -12.91
C VAL A 113 -10.58 16.15 -12.69
N ARG A 114 -10.52 15.28 -11.69
CA ARG A 114 -11.57 14.29 -11.45
C ARG A 114 -11.84 14.15 -9.96
N SER A 115 -13.12 13.94 -9.61
CA SER A 115 -13.53 13.52 -8.27
C SER A 115 -13.22 12.03 -8.04
N ASN A 116 -13.37 11.59 -6.80
CA ASN A 116 -13.55 10.18 -6.50
C ASN A 116 -14.81 9.67 -7.21
N THR A 117 -14.89 8.36 -7.45
CA THR A 117 -16.11 7.72 -7.94
C THR A 117 -16.84 7.10 -6.75
N TYR A 118 -18.13 7.31 -6.70
CA TYR A 118 -19.00 6.75 -5.68
C TYR A 118 -20.07 5.89 -6.33
N GLU A 119 -20.46 4.82 -5.65
CA GLU A 119 -21.52 3.91 -6.09
C GLU A 119 -22.67 3.97 -5.10
N ASP A 120 -23.89 4.04 -5.59
CA ASP A 120 -25.07 4.03 -4.75
C ASP A 120 -25.58 2.60 -4.47
N GLN A 121 -26.60 2.48 -3.66
CA GLN A 121 -27.24 1.22 -3.30
C GLN A 121 -27.84 0.43 -4.49
N PHE A 122 -27.92 1.03 -5.68
CA PHE A 122 -28.41 0.42 -6.91
C PHE A 122 -27.29 -0.03 -7.84
N GLY A 123 -26.02 0.22 -7.46
CA GLY A 123 -24.83 -0.05 -8.27
C GLY A 123 -24.54 1.02 -9.33
N ASP A 124 -25.19 2.18 -9.24
CA ASP A 124 -24.95 3.29 -10.15
C ASP A 124 -23.75 4.12 -9.69
N GLN A 125 -22.82 4.38 -10.63
CA GLN A 125 -21.60 5.12 -10.34
C GLN A 125 -21.77 6.61 -10.61
N HIS A 126 -21.21 7.43 -9.70
CA HIS A 126 -21.32 8.88 -9.68
C HIS A 126 -19.94 9.52 -9.60
N ALA A 127 -19.63 10.44 -10.50
CA ALA A 127 -18.38 11.20 -10.51
C ALA A 127 -18.58 12.56 -11.18
N VAL A 128 -17.68 13.51 -10.92
CA VAL A 128 -17.56 14.77 -11.66
C VAL A 128 -16.16 14.87 -12.21
N GLU A 129 -16.06 15.13 -13.53
CA GLU A 129 -14.81 15.25 -14.23
C GLU A 129 -14.74 16.58 -14.97
N ILE A 130 -13.61 17.24 -14.92
CA ILE A 130 -13.32 18.39 -15.78
C ILE A 130 -12.32 17.95 -16.83
N LEU A 131 -12.81 17.84 -18.05
CA LEU A 131 -12.02 17.43 -19.20
C LEU A 131 -11.11 18.57 -19.62
N GLY A 132 -9.81 18.35 -19.60
CA GLY A 132 -8.76 19.33 -19.93
C GLY A 132 -7.85 18.87 -21.05
N ASP A 133 -6.61 19.36 -21.11
CA ASP A 133 -5.64 19.05 -22.16
C ASP A 133 -5.43 17.54 -22.30
N GLY A 134 -5.41 17.04 -23.53
CA GLY A 134 -5.32 15.62 -23.87
C GLY A 134 -6.64 14.85 -23.84
N GLN A 135 -7.78 15.53 -23.62
CA GLN A 135 -9.12 14.93 -23.60
C GLN A 135 -10.00 15.47 -24.74
N GLN A 136 -11.17 14.86 -24.90
CA GLN A 136 -12.22 15.33 -25.81
C GLN A 136 -13.59 14.97 -25.24
N TYR A 137 -14.62 15.64 -25.71
CA TYR A 137 -16.01 15.23 -25.52
C TYR A 137 -16.74 15.13 -26.87
N VAL A 138 -17.70 14.19 -26.96
CA VAL A 138 -18.57 14.10 -28.13
C VAL A 138 -19.55 15.27 -28.13
N ALA A 139 -19.47 16.12 -29.13
CA ALA A 139 -20.35 17.30 -29.25
C ALA A 139 -21.65 16.97 -30.00
N TYR A 140 -21.56 16.30 -31.12
CA TYR A 140 -22.72 15.91 -31.95
C TYR A 140 -22.54 14.49 -32.49
N ALA A 141 -23.41 13.61 -32.07
CA ALA A 141 -23.50 12.20 -32.50
C ALA A 141 -24.78 11.57 -31.95
N GLU A 142 -25.06 10.31 -32.31
CA GLU A 142 -26.00 9.47 -31.54
C GLU A 142 -25.29 8.92 -30.29
N HIS A 143 -25.93 9.03 -29.11
CA HIS A 143 -25.39 8.46 -27.87
C HIS A 143 -25.47 6.92 -27.95
N PRO A 144 -24.41 6.16 -27.68
CA PRO A 144 -24.37 4.71 -27.88
C PRO A 144 -25.42 3.94 -27.08
N ASP A 145 -25.70 4.34 -25.85
CA ASP A 145 -26.64 3.62 -24.96
C ASP A 145 -28.11 4.02 -25.23
N THR A 146 -28.39 5.29 -25.52
CA THR A 146 -29.75 5.79 -25.70
C THR A 146 -30.20 5.75 -27.14
N LEU A 147 -29.28 5.63 -28.10
CA LEU A 147 -29.49 5.69 -29.55
C LEU A 147 -30.22 6.97 -29.99
N ARG A 148 -30.12 8.03 -29.19
CA ARG A 148 -30.69 9.37 -29.46
C ARG A 148 -29.57 10.38 -29.68
N PRO A 149 -29.77 11.43 -30.45
CA PRO A 149 -28.81 12.52 -30.59
C PRO A 149 -28.50 13.17 -29.26
N TYR A 150 -27.25 13.60 -29.06
CA TYR A 150 -26.93 14.54 -27.99
C TYR A 150 -27.70 15.83 -28.21
N THR A 151 -28.29 16.37 -27.12
CA THR A 151 -29.03 17.63 -27.15
C THR A 151 -28.27 18.72 -26.43
N TRP A 152 -28.41 19.94 -26.87
CA TRP A 152 -27.82 21.12 -26.25
C TRP A 152 -28.90 22.03 -25.68
N HIS A 153 -28.62 22.68 -24.58
CA HIS A 153 -29.50 23.58 -23.86
C HIS A 153 -28.71 24.79 -23.40
N ASN A 154 -29.41 25.92 -23.27
CA ASN A 154 -28.93 27.10 -22.58
C ASN A 154 -28.99 26.90 -21.06
N GLU A 155 -28.44 27.85 -20.33
CA GLU A 155 -28.45 27.86 -18.85
C GLU A 155 -29.86 27.78 -18.24
N ASP A 156 -30.85 28.37 -18.91
CA ASP A 156 -32.29 28.34 -18.56
C ASP A 156 -33.01 27.06 -18.99
N ASN A 157 -32.23 26.03 -19.41
CA ASN A 157 -32.72 24.75 -19.94
C ASN A 157 -33.58 24.86 -21.25
N THR A 158 -33.54 25.99 -21.93
CA THR A 158 -34.16 26.12 -23.27
C THR A 158 -33.31 25.42 -24.32
N ALA A 159 -33.95 24.77 -25.31
CA ALA A 159 -33.24 24.06 -26.39
C ALA A 159 -32.32 25.02 -27.15
N SER A 160 -31.09 24.58 -27.44
CA SER A 160 -30.03 25.31 -28.13
C SER A 160 -29.46 24.48 -29.29
N GLN A 161 -28.81 25.15 -30.25
CA GLN A 161 -27.91 24.48 -31.17
C GLN A 161 -26.51 24.26 -30.59
N GLY A 162 -26.30 24.66 -29.35
CA GLY A 162 -25.08 24.48 -28.59
C GLY A 162 -23.88 25.24 -29.15
N ILE A 163 -22.74 24.66 -29.07
CA ILE A 163 -21.45 25.25 -29.48
C ILE A 163 -21.35 25.50 -30.98
N PHE A 164 -22.28 24.98 -31.80
CA PHE A 164 -22.31 25.22 -33.24
C PHE A 164 -22.60 26.68 -33.61
N VAL A 165 -23.37 27.39 -32.78
CA VAL A 165 -23.77 28.80 -33.03
C VAL A 165 -23.00 29.80 -32.13
N VAL A 166 -22.02 29.33 -31.37
CA VAL A 166 -21.24 30.14 -30.46
C VAL A 166 -19.74 30.00 -30.78
N GLU A 167 -19.06 31.13 -30.95
CA GLU A 167 -17.59 31.12 -31.13
C GLU A 167 -16.91 30.60 -29.86
N SER A 168 -15.89 29.75 -30.03
CA SER A 168 -15.07 29.20 -28.93
C SER A 168 -14.56 30.30 -27.99
N ALA A 169 -14.17 31.46 -28.55
CA ALA A 169 -13.69 32.62 -27.79
C ALA A 169 -14.78 33.31 -26.94
N SER A 170 -16.04 33.07 -27.23
CA SER A 170 -17.17 33.67 -26.50
C SER A 170 -17.69 32.84 -25.34
N LEU A 171 -17.23 31.59 -25.19
CA LEU A 171 -17.57 30.77 -24.04
C LEU A 171 -17.00 31.38 -22.75
N PRO A 172 -17.67 31.18 -21.59
CA PRO A 172 -17.15 31.63 -20.31
C PRO A 172 -15.85 30.91 -19.95
N ILE A 173 -15.03 31.59 -19.18
CA ILE A 173 -13.68 31.06 -18.79
C ILE A 173 -13.81 30.22 -17.53
N ILE A 174 -13.12 29.07 -17.53
CA ILE A 174 -12.78 28.34 -16.32
C ILE A 174 -11.28 28.06 -16.25
N ARG A 175 -10.71 28.08 -15.05
CA ARG A 175 -9.32 27.80 -14.76
C ARG A 175 -9.16 26.55 -13.92
N LEU A 176 -7.90 26.14 -13.70
CA LEU A 176 -7.61 24.97 -12.89
C LEU A 176 -8.16 25.06 -11.46
N GLU A 177 -8.10 26.24 -10.84
CA GLU A 177 -8.67 26.49 -9.52
C GLU A 177 -10.20 26.30 -9.51
N ASP A 178 -10.89 26.76 -10.54
CA ASP A 178 -12.34 26.62 -10.71
C ASP A 178 -12.71 25.14 -10.89
N ALA A 179 -11.93 24.42 -11.70
CA ALA A 179 -12.09 22.99 -11.92
C ALA A 179 -11.97 22.19 -10.61
N ARG A 180 -10.99 22.53 -9.77
CA ARG A 180 -10.80 21.92 -8.45
C ARG A 180 -11.93 22.26 -7.49
N LEU A 181 -12.43 23.48 -7.54
CA LEU A 181 -13.53 23.92 -6.70
C LEU A 181 -14.83 23.18 -7.04
N VAL A 182 -15.15 23.00 -8.33
CA VAL A 182 -16.31 22.21 -8.78
C VAL A 182 -16.21 20.76 -8.31
N VAL A 183 -15.03 20.14 -8.42
CA VAL A 183 -14.81 18.78 -7.89
C VAL A 183 -15.02 18.75 -6.39
N SER A 184 -14.53 19.73 -5.63
CA SER A 184 -14.70 19.76 -4.17
C SER A 184 -16.17 19.87 -3.74
N TRP A 185 -17.02 20.55 -4.51
CA TRP A 185 -18.47 20.62 -4.22
C TRP A 185 -19.14 19.25 -4.33
N PHE A 186 -18.79 18.48 -5.36
CA PHE A 186 -19.31 17.13 -5.48
C PHE A 186 -18.76 16.22 -4.36
N GLU A 187 -17.47 16.32 -4.02
CA GLU A 187 -16.87 15.55 -2.92
C GLU A 187 -17.60 15.82 -1.58
N GLU A 188 -17.96 17.08 -1.31
CA GLU A 188 -18.74 17.43 -0.10
C GLU A 188 -20.12 16.75 -0.08
N ILE A 189 -20.80 16.69 -1.23
CA ILE A 189 -22.11 16.04 -1.35
C ILE A 189 -21.96 14.53 -1.22
N ALA A 190 -21.00 13.96 -1.92
CA ALA A 190 -20.75 12.52 -1.93
C ALA A 190 -20.33 12.01 -0.54
N GLN A 191 -19.47 12.73 0.18
CA GLN A 191 -19.11 12.40 1.56
C GLN A 191 -20.31 12.37 2.50
N ARG A 192 -21.26 13.31 2.37
CA ARG A 192 -22.50 13.27 3.15
C ARG A 192 -23.34 12.04 2.81
N LYS A 193 -23.45 11.69 1.52
CA LYS A 193 -24.18 10.50 1.08
C LYS A 193 -23.53 9.20 1.56
N VAL A 194 -22.22 9.16 1.68
CA VAL A 194 -21.48 8.03 2.29
C VAL A 194 -21.78 7.96 3.79
N LEU A 195 -21.76 9.09 4.49
CA LEU A 195 -22.09 9.13 5.92
C LEU A 195 -23.54 8.71 6.21
N ASP A 196 -24.46 9.05 5.31
CA ASP A 196 -25.87 8.64 5.39
C ASP A 196 -26.09 7.17 4.97
N GLY A 197 -25.03 6.43 4.61
CA GLY A 197 -25.06 5.03 4.19
C GLY A 197 -25.70 4.79 2.82
N GLY A 198 -25.91 5.85 2.02
CA GLY A 198 -26.53 5.73 0.70
C GLY A 198 -25.54 5.51 -0.45
N TRP A 199 -24.28 5.87 -0.26
CA TRP A 199 -23.22 5.74 -1.27
C TRP A 199 -21.96 5.10 -0.68
N VAL A 200 -21.16 4.45 -1.54
CA VAL A 200 -19.85 3.88 -1.20
C VAL A 200 -18.81 4.44 -2.16
N LYS A 201 -17.64 4.82 -1.66
CA LYS A 201 -16.52 5.26 -2.50
C LYS A 201 -15.92 4.04 -3.21
N VAL A 202 -15.86 4.07 -4.54
CA VAL A 202 -15.42 2.93 -5.37
C VAL A 202 -14.06 3.18 -6.02
N ARG A 203 -13.69 4.45 -6.29
CA ARG A 203 -12.44 4.79 -6.97
C ARG A 203 -11.93 6.19 -6.59
N ASP A 204 -10.60 6.31 -6.42
CA ASP A 204 -9.95 7.60 -6.18
C ASP A 204 -9.78 8.41 -7.46
N GLY A 205 -10.09 9.71 -7.37
CA GLY A 205 -9.87 10.68 -8.43
C GLY A 205 -8.41 11.09 -8.52
N GLN A 206 -7.60 10.45 -9.39
CA GLN A 206 -6.24 10.90 -9.68
C GLN A 206 -6.13 11.56 -11.06
N GLY A 207 -5.38 12.65 -11.10
CA GLY A 207 -5.02 13.36 -12.32
C GLY A 207 -4.05 12.58 -13.20
N GLY A 208 -4.45 12.46 -14.42
CA GLY A 208 -3.91 12.02 -15.66
C GLY A 208 -2.48 11.52 -15.82
N GLY A 209 -2.37 10.33 -16.34
CA GLY A 209 -1.26 9.83 -17.15
C GLY A 209 -1.81 8.77 -18.08
N GLY A 210 -1.77 9.06 -19.39
CA GLY A 210 -2.33 8.18 -20.41
C GLY A 210 -1.53 6.91 -20.59
N GLY A 211 -2.23 5.82 -20.83
CA GLY A 211 -1.72 4.55 -21.31
C GLY A 211 -2.90 3.68 -21.69
N GLU A 212 -3.07 3.46 -22.97
CA GLU A 212 -4.09 2.58 -23.56
C GLU A 212 -3.81 1.13 -23.16
N GLY A 213 -4.84 0.41 -22.73
CA GLY A 213 -4.82 -1.03 -22.54
C GLY A 213 -6.25 -1.51 -22.34
N GLU A 214 -6.74 -2.26 -23.32
CA GLU A 214 -8.07 -2.83 -23.38
C GLU A 214 -8.38 -3.73 -22.18
N GLY A 215 -9.67 -3.75 -21.87
CA GLY A 215 -10.29 -4.32 -20.73
C GLY A 215 -10.08 -5.80 -20.45
N ASP A 216 -10.10 -6.08 -19.20
CA ASP A 216 -10.76 -7.27 -18.68
C ASP A 216 -11.38 -6.88 -17.33
N THR A 217 -12.68 -7.09 -17.21
CA THR A 217 -13.45 -6.87 -16.00
C THR A 217 -13.24 -8.06 -15.10
N THR A 218 -12.26 -7.99 -14.21
CA THR A 218 -12.19 -8.84 -13.04
C THR A 218 -12.17 -7.95 -11.79
N ASP A 219 -13.02 -8.28 -10.83
CA ASP A 219 -13.11 -7.67 -9.51
C ASP A 219 -11.71 -7.56 -8.87
N GLU A 220 -11.06 -6.41 -9.08
CA GLU A 220 -9.88 -6.06 -8.31
C GLU A 220 -10.38 -5.42 -7.01
N HIS A 221 -10.44 -6.20 -5.94
CA HIS A 221 -10.39 -5.68 -4.60
C HIS A 221 -9.14 -4.79 -4.50
N GLU A 222 -9.35 -3.49 -4.32
CA GLU A 222 -8.28 -2.50 -4.26
C GLU A 222 -7.28 -2.91 -3.18
N MET A 223 -6.07 -3.23 -3.62
CA MET A 223 -4.92 -3.29 -2.72
C MET A 223 -4.75 -1.89 -2.14
N GLU A 224 -4.96 -1.73 -0.84
CA GLU A 224 -4.69 -0.47 -0.15
C GLU A 224 -3.26 -0.02 -0.44
N ASP A 225 -3.15 1.13 -1.09
CA ASP A 225 -1.87 1.69 -1.53
C ASP A 225 -1.16 2.35 -0.35
N PHE A 226 -0.11 1.73 0.14
CA PHE A 226 0.78 2.27 1.16
C PHE A 226 1.55 3.53 0.72
N SER A 227 1.46 3.93 -0.56
CA SER A 227 2.21 5.06 -1.13
C SER A 227 1.78 6.43 -0.60
N ASN A 228 0.62 6.54 0.06
CA ASN A 228 0.10 7.81 0.58
C ASN A 228 0.64 8.22 1.95
N LEU A 229 1.32 7.33 2.65
CA LEU A 229 1.97 7.64 3.92
C LEU A 229 3.28 8.41 3.66
N ARG A 230 3.36 9.65 4.17
CA ARG A 230 4.58 10.47 4.09
C ARG A 230 5.42 10.28 5.35
N PRO A 231 6.56 9.60 5.24
CA PRO A 231 7.39 9.28 6.40
C PRO A 231 8.11 10.50 6.98
N ARG A 232 8.32 10.52 8.30
CA ARG A 232 9.37 11.30 8.94
C ARG A 232 10.71 10.69 8.53
N LEU A 233 11.71 11.55 8.35
CA LEU A 233 13.05 11.10 7.97
C LEU A 233 13.87 10.67 9.20
N ASN A 234 13.38 10.96 10.40
CA ASN A 234 14.03 10.71 11.70
C ASN A 234 15.48 11.21 11.73
N LEU A 235 15.64 12.46 11.31
CA LEU A 235 16.94 13.11 11.23
C LEU A 235 17.49 13.40 12.60
N THR A 236 18.79 13.27 12.74
CA THR A 236 19.53 13.73 13.91
C THR A 236 19.54 15.26 13.97
N GLU A 237 19.76 15.82 15.17
CA GLU A 237 19.95 17.26 15.34
C GLU A 237 21.01 17.83 14.39
N ALA A 238 22.14 17.13 14.27
CA ALA A 238 23.25 17.56 13.38
C ALA A 238 22.80 17.65 11.92
N GLU A 239 21.97 16.73 11.43
CA GLU A 239 21.45 16.74 10.07
C GLU A 239 20.46 17.87 9.84
N ILE A 240 19.56 18.11 10.81
CA ILE A 240 18.61 19.23 10.76
C ILE A 240 19.38 20.55 10.72
N LEU A 241 20.32 20.78 11.65
CA LEU A 241 21.10 22.00 11.73
C LEU A 241 21.99 22.20 10.49
N ARG A 242 22.60 21.12 9.95
CA ARG A 242 23.37 21.16 8.69
C ARG A 242 22.51 21.58 7.50
N ALA A 243 21.27 21.09 7.39
CA ALA A 243 20.36 21.49 6.33
C ALA A 243 19.96 22.97 6.48
N LEU A 244 19.60 23.39 7.68
CA LEU A 244 19.18 24.75 7.99
C LEU A 244 20.30 25.77 7.78
N SER A 245 21.55 25.42 8.07
CA SER A 245 22.72 26.31 7.84
C SER A 245 22.93 26.66 6.37
N SER A 246 22.40 25.88 5.44
CA SER A 246 22.50 26.14 3.99
C SER A 246 21.38 27.04 3.46
N ILE A 247 20.33 27.33 4.25
CA ILE A 247 19.13 28.06 3.82
C ILE A 247 18.97 29.28 4.72
N ASN A 248 18.67 30.46 4.13
CA ASN A 248 18.33 31.64 4.93
C ASN A 248 16.80 31.67 5.23
N ALA A 249 16.44 32.41 6.27
CA ALA A 249 15.07 32.56 6.75
C ALA A 249 14.38 33.83 6.19
N ASP A 250 14.92 34.50 5.15
CA ASP A 250 14.46 35.79 4.70
C ASP A 250 13.20 35.76 3.85
N ASP A 251 12.93 34.62 3.22
CA ASP A 251 11.71 34.36 2.43
C ASP A 251 10.61 33.85 3.35
N TYR A 252 9.49 34.58 3.42
CA TYR A 252 8.37 34.24 4.32
C TYR A 252 7.75 32.88 4.00
N ASP A 253 7.56 32.54 2.72
CA ASP A 253 6.95 31.27 2.34
C ASP A 253 7.87 30.09 2.66
N LYS A 254 9.17 30.25 2.43
CA LYS A 254 10.17 29.25 2.84
C LYS A 254 10.24 29.14 4.36
N TRP A 255 10.20 30.27 5.08
CA TRP A 255 10.21 30.32 6.53
C TRP A 255 9.06 29.50 7.14
N ILE A 256 7.81 29.68 6.64
CA ILE A 256 6.66 28.90 7.07
C ILE A 256 6.83 27.44 6.72
N ARG A 257 7.24 27.11 5.50
CA ARG A 257 7.40 25.71 5.03
C ARG A 257 8.51 24.98 5.78
N VAL A 258 9.61 25.63 6.09
CA VAL A 258 10.68 25.07 6.95
C VAL A 258 10.13 24.81 8.35
N GLY A 259 9.36 25.74 8.92
CA GLY A 259 8.69 25.55 10.21
C GLY A 259 7.75 24.33 10.22
N MET A 260 6.91 24.20 9.19
CA MET A 260 6.03 23.03 9.03
C MET A 260 6.82 21.73 8.88
N ALA A 261 7.92 21.76 8.12
CA ALA A 261 8.76 20.59 7.91
C ALA A 261 9.46 20.13 9.19
N ILE A 262 9.98 21.07 9.99
CA ILE A 262 10.60 20.77 11.29
C ILE A 262 9.51 20.30 12.27
N TRP A 263 8.34 20.95 12.28
CA TRP A 263 7.22 20.53 13.11
C TRP A 263 6.81 19.09 12.82
N HIS A 264 6.71 18.73 11.52
CA HIS A 264 6.42 17.36 11.09
C HIS A 264 7.54 16.39 11.51
N GLU A 265 8.80 16.74 11.28
CA GLU A 265 9.96 15.88 11.57
C GLU A 265 10.12 15.63 13.07
N CYS A 266 9.96 16.67 13.90
CA CYS A 266 10.13 16.60 15.35
C CYS A 266 8.82 16.36 16.13
N GLY A 267 7.67 16.09 15.44
CA GLY A 267 6.39 15.86 16.12
C GLY A 267 5.86 17.05 16.93
N GLY A 268 6.23 18.28 16.55
CA GLY A 268 5.81 19.48 17.27
C GLY A 268 6.50 19.70 18.63
N SER A 269 7.60 18.99 18.90
CA SER A 269 8.35 19.09 20.17
C SER A 269 8.96 20.48 20.41
N GLU A 270 9.31 20.77 21.67
CA GLU A 270 10.01 22.02 22.04
C GLU A 270 11.43 22.08 21.44
N GLU A 271 12.09 20.96 21.23
CA GLU A 271 13.37 20.88 20.54
C GLU A 271 13.22 21.32 19.08
N GLY A 272 12.23 20.80 18.37
CA GLY A 272 11.91 21.24 17.00
C GLY A 272 11.59 22.73 16.94
N PHE A 273 10.86 23.27 17.93
CA PHE A 273 10.63 24.72 18.04
C PHE A 273 11.96 25.46 18.18
N THR A 274 12.87 24.97 19.02
CA THR A 274 14.19 25.59 19.27
C THR A 274 15.01 25.62 17.98
N TYR A 275 15.02 24.57 17.17
CA TYR A 275 15.72 24.56 15.87
C TYR A 275 15.17 25.61 14.93
N TRP A 276 13.85 25.68 14.79
CA TRP A 276 13.22 26.66 13.90
C TRP A 276 13.40 28.09 14.39
N HIS A 277 13.25 28.33 15.68
CA HIS A 277 13.44 29.64 16.31
C HIS A 277 14.87 30.15 16.14
N ASN A 278 15.86 29.32 16.46
CA ASN A 278 17.28 29.71 16.34
C ASN A 278 17.68 29.98 14.88
N TRP A 279 17.16 29.19 13.94
CA TRP A 279 17.35 29.41 12.51
C TRP A 279 16.67 30.68 12.02
N SER A 280 15.56 31.09 12.62
CA SER A 280 14.82 32.32 12.28
C SER A 280 15.51 33.60 12.73
N ARG A 281 16.20 33.56 13.87
CA ARG A 281 16.81 34.74 14.55
C ARG A 281 17.74 35.60 13.67
N PRO A 282 18.60 35.05 12.80
CA PRO A 282 19.48 35.86 11.96
C PRO A 282 18.79 36.67 10.86
N SER A 283 17.51 36.34 10.55
CA SER A 283 16.74 37.00 9.49
C SER A 283 16.41 38.45 9.88
N PRO A 284 16.53 39.42 8.99
CA PRO A 284 16.09 40.78 9.21
C PRO A 284 14.56 40.90 9.39
N ARG A 285 13.81 39.85 9.07
CA ARG A 285 12.35 39.77 9.25
C ARG A 285 11.93 39.15 10.59
N TYR A 286 12.90 38.71 11.38
CA TYR A 286 12.62 38.15 12.71
C TYR A 286 12.07 39.27 13.64
N THR A 287 10.97 39.00 14.32
CA THR A 287 10.35 39.93 15.25
C THR A 287 10.66 39.57 16.70
N ASP A 288 10.15 38.46 17.16
CA ASP A 288 10.32 37.99 18.54
C ASP A 288 9.96 36.48 18.67
N GLU A 289 10.35 35.88 19.77
CA GLU A 289 10.07 34.47 20.06
C GLU A 289 8.57 34.18 20.17
N ARG A 290 7.79 35.11 20.76
CA ARG A 290 6.35 34.95 20.98
C ARG A 290 5.61 34.78 19.65
N SER A 291 5.99 35.59 18.67
CA SER A 291 5.43 35.51 17.30
C SER A 291 5.76 34.16 16.63
N CYS A 292 7.00 33.69 16.78
CA CYS A 292 7.38 32.35 16.31
C CYS A 292 6.58 31.25 17.01
N ARG A 293 6.41 31.33 18.33
CA ARG A 293 5.69 30.33 19.13
C ARG A 293 4.20 30.28 18.80
N ILE A 294 3.56 31.40 18.50
CA ILE A 294 2.17 31.45 18.02
C ILE A 294 2.05 30.72 16.68
N ARG A 295 3.00 30.95 15.75
CA ARG A 295 3.01 30.28 14.46
C ARG A 295 3.26 28.77 14.59
N TRP A 296 4.21 28.38 15.44
CA TRP A 296 4.53 26.97 15.72
C TRP A 296 3.32 26.17 16.20
N ARG A 297 2.55 26.72 17.15
CA ARG A 297 1.31 26.12 17.63
C ARG A 297 0.24 26.05 16.54
N GLY A 298 0.21 27.01 15.62
CA GLY A 298 -0.71 27.04 14.50
C GLY A 298 -0.43 25.99 13.41
N PHE A 299 0.74 25.37 13.36
CA PHE A 299 1.03 24.31 12.41
C PHE A 299 0.21 23.04 12.69
N ARG A 300 -0.20 22.81 13.92
CA ARG A 300 -1.06 21.71 14.34
C ARG A 300 -2.45 21.72 13.68
N THR A 301 -2.98 22.89 13.32
CA THR A 301 -4.36 23.08 12.84
C THR A 301 -4.51 23.10 11.32
N ARG A 302 -3.43 23.18 10.55
CA ARG A 302 -3.48 23.27 9.07
C ARG A 302 -3.43 21.90 8.42
N ARG A 303 -4.55 21.16 8.44
CA ARG A 303 -4.64 19.79 7.87
C ARG A 303 -5.23 19.69 6.47
N ARG A 304 -5.49 20.80 5.78
CA ARG A 304 -5.96 20.78 4.37
C ARG A 304 -4.81 21.16 3.45
N GLY A 305 -4.11 20.18 2.90
CA GLY A 305 -3.05 20.38 1.90
C GLY A 305 -1.96 19.30 1.97
N ARG A 306 -1.12 19.28 0.94
CA ARG A 306 0.01 18.36 0.83
C ARG A 306 0.98 18.57 1.99
N THR A 307 1.19 17.56 2.85
CA THR A 307 2.13 17.60 3.99
C THR A 307 3.53 17.97 3.50
N ILE A 308 4.11 19.03 4.07
CA ILE A 308 5.49 19.42 3.81
C ILE A 308 6.38 18.67 4.79
N THR A 309 7.21 17.77 4.26
CA THR A 309 8.18 16.99 5.04
C THR A 309 9.56 17.65 5.00
N PHE A 310 10.45 17.25 5.90
CA PHE A 310 11.83 17.74 5.94
C PHE A 310 12.62 17.40 4.67
N ALA A 311 12.16 16.43 3.86
CA ALA A 311 12.72 16.18 2.53
C ALA A 311 12.75 17.43 1.62
N THR A 312 11.73 18.30 1.75
CA THR A 312 11.70 19.59 1.02
C THR A 312 12.83 20.52 1.47
N VAL A 313 13.11 20.57 2.78
CA VAL A 313 14.21 21.38 3.35
C VAL A 313 15.57 20.83 2.88
N LEU A 314 15.74 19.52 2.92
CA LEU A 314 16.96 18.86 2.39
C LEU A 314 17.16 19.15 0.90
N HIS A 315 16.07 19.14 0.12
CA HIS A 315 16.13 19.48 -1.31
C HIS A 315 16.65 20.91 -1.50
N TRP A 316 16.10 21.91 -0.83
CA TRP A 316 16.57 23.29 -0.91
C TRP A 316 18.00 23.48 -0.41
N ALA A 317 18.36 22.84 0.70
CA ALA A 317 19.73 22.86 1.20
C ALA A 317 20.73 22.31 0.17
N ARG A 318 20.36 21.23 -0.51
CA ARG A 318 21.14 20.63 -1.60
C ARG A 318 21.27 21.57 -2.80
N GLU A 319 20.17 22.22 -3.22
CA GLU A 319 20.25 23.21 -4.32
C GLU A 319 21.29 24.32 -4.02
N VAL A 320 21.34 24.80 -2.79
CA VAL A 320 22.32 25.81 -2.38
C VAL A 320 23.71 25.21 -2.38
N ARG A 321 23.94 24.05 -1.76
CA ARG A 321 25.24 23.36 -1.75
C ARG A 321 25.71 23.01 -3.17
N MET A 322 24.77 22.58 -4.03
CA MET A 322 25.03 22.28 -5.43
C MET A 322 25.54 23.52 -6.22
N ARG A 323 25.15 24.75 -5.84
CA ARG A 323 25.66 25.99 -6.42
C ARG A 323 27.05 26.32 -5.91
N ILE A 324 27.39 26.01 -4.66
CA ILE A 324 28.66 26.37 -4.03
C ILE A 324 29.77 25.37 -4.40
N ASN A 325 29.51 24.06 -4.22
CA ASN A 325 30.45 22.98 -4.51
C ASN A 325 29.72 21.76 -5.17
N PRO A 326 29.37 21.86 -6.44
CA PRO A 326 28.60 20.84 -7.13
C PRO A 326 29.33 19.51 -7.22
N LEU A 327 30.64 19.47 -7.39
CA LEU A 327 31.37 18.19 -7.44
C LEU A 327 31.41 17.48 -6.08
N GLY A 328 31.59 18.22 -5.00
CA GLY A 328 31.55 17.68 -3.64
C GLY A 328 30.18 17.10 -3.33
N GLU A 329 29.09 17.78 -3.72
CA GLU A 329 27.73 17.28 -3.53
C GLU A 329 27.46 16.02 -4.37
N PHE A 330 28.02 15.90 -5.57
CA PHE A 330 27.94 14.70 -6.40
C PHE A 330 28.65 13.52 -5.74
N LYS A 331 29.85 13.73 -5.17
CA LYS A 331 30.60 12.69 -4.46
C LYS A 331 29.88 12.17 -3.21
N GLU A 332 29.22 13.03 -2.47
CA GLU A 332 28.44 12.65 -1.30
C GLU A 332 27.17 11.89 -1.68
N ARG A 333 26.48 12.35 -2.73
CA ARG A 333 25.11 11.93 -3.06
C ARG A 333 25.03 10.71 -3.95
N TYR A 334 25.91 10.58 -4.93
CA TYR A 334 25.77 9.57 -5.97
C TYR A 334 26.80 8.45 -5.83
N VAL A 335 26.34 7.23 -6.10
CA VAL A 335 27.18 6.03 -6.20
C VAL A 335 27.01 5.45 -7.60
N TYR A 336 28.10 5.24 -8.31
CA TYR A 336 28.09 4.50 -9.55
C TYR A 336 27.93 3.00 -9.27
N VAL A 337 26.97 2.36 -9.94
CA VAL A 337 26.66 0.93 -9.80
C VAL A 337 27.07 0.23 -11.08
N ALA A 338 28.08 -0.63 -10.97
CA ALA A 338 28.70 -1.29 -12.13
C ALA A 338 27.74 -2.30 -12.80
N ASP A 339 26.96 -3.05 -12.01
CA ASP A 339 25.95 -3.94 -12.56
C ASP A 339 24.77 -3.11 -13.09
N GLY A 340 24.61 -3.15 -14.43
CA GLY A 340 23.55 -2.42 -15.12
C GLY A 340 23.91 -0.98 -15.50
N ASP A 341 25.18 -0.55 -15.36
CA ASP A 341 25.68 0.78 -15.74
C ASP A 341 24.74 1.91 -15.28
N SER A 342 24.52 1.97 -13.98
CA SER A 342 23.54 2.85 -13.37
C SER A 342 24.14 3.71 -12.26
N VAL A 343 23.36 4.71 -11.80
CA VAL A 343 23.74 5.58 -10.70
C VAL A 343 22.64 5.54 -9.65
N HIS A 344 23.02 5.29 -8.41
CA HIS A 344 22.12 5.33 -7.27
C HIS A 344 22.25 6.65 -6.52
N ASP A 345 21.13 7.25 -6.16
CA ASP A 345 21.01 8.47 -5.39
C ASP A 345 20.87 8.13 -3.90
N LEU A 346 21.97 8.24 -3.14
CA LEU A 346 21.95 8.04 -1.69
C LEU A 346 21.10 9.09 -0.96
N GLY A 347 20.82 10.21 -1.60
CA GLY A 347 19.96 11.27 -1.05
C GLY A 347 18.48 11.09 -1.34
N GLY A 348 18.08 10.06 -2.08
CA GLY A 348 16.71 9.62 -2.26
C GLY A 348 16.14 8.91 -1.02
N LEU A 349 14.90 8.47 -1.10
CA LEU A 349 14.22 7.76 -0.01
C LEU A 349 14.65 6.28 0.14
N GLY A 350 15.81 5.91 -0.40
CA GLY A 350 16.41 4.57 -0.25
C GLY A 350 15.83 3.48 -1.15
N HIS A 351 14.63 3.67 -1.70
CA HIS A 351 13.91 2.72 -2.57
C HIS A 351 13.70 3.23 -3.98
N ASP A 352 14.23 4.41 -4.32
CA ASP A 352 14.17 4.92 -5.69
C ASP A 352 14.95 4.01 -6.63
N LYS A 353 14.36 3.76 -7.80
CA LYS A 353 15.03 2.97 -8.83
C LYS A 353 16.33 3.67 -9.23
N PRO A 354 17.45 2.91 -9.39
CA PRO A 354 18.69 3.51 -9.88
C PRO A 354 18.48 4.07 -11.28
N LEU A 355 19.05 5.25 -11.51
CA LEU A 355 19.02 5.91 -12.81
C LEU A 355 19.98 5.21 -13.75
N GLN A 356 19.57 4.91 -14.97
CA GLN A 356 20.50 4.50 -16.01
C GLN A 356 21.51 5.62 -16.26
N LEU A 357 22.77 5.28 -16.54
CA LEU A 357 23.84 6.27 -16.72
C LEU A 357 23.49 7.33 -17.78
N LYS A 358 22.77 6.94 -18.83
CA LYS A 358 22.27 7.87 -19.87
C LYS A 358 21.24 8.85 -19.30
N GLU A 359 20.32 8.38 -18.49
CA GLU A 359 19.29 9.19 -17.83
C GLU A 359 19.93 10.16 -16.83
N PHE A 360 20.86 9.65 -16.02
CA PHE A 360 21.62 10.47 -15.07
C PHE A 360 22.40 11.59 -15.77
N LYS A 361 23.10 11.29 -16.87
CA LYS A 361 23.83 12.31 -17.67
C LYS A 361 22.87 13.37 -18.21
N ASN A 362 21.71 12.98 -18.73
CA ASN A 362 20.71 13.91 -19.25
C ASN A 362 20.12 14.79 -18.15
N MET A 363 19.76 14.18 -17.03
CA MET A 363 19.18 14.87 -15.86
C MET A 363 20.14 15.91 -15.26
N THR A 364 21.44 15.64 -15.28
CA THR A 364 22.47 16.48 -14.66
C THR A 364 23.29 17.33 -15.66
N ALA A 365 22.90 17.32 -16.94
CA ALA A 365 23.65 18.02 -18.01
C ALA A 365 23.74 19.54 -17.81
N ASN A 366 22.76 20.14 -17.17
CA ASN A 366 22.66 21.56 -16.86
C ASN A 366 23.45 21.97 -15.61
N ILE A 367 23.98 21.02 -14.84
CA ILE A 367 24.78 21.28 -13.65
C ILE A 367 26.25 21.44 -14.13
N ILE A 368 26.69 22.69 -14.28
CA ILE A 368 27.98 23.05 -14.91
C ILE A 368 28.86 23.69 -13.86
N THR A 369 30.14 23.33 -13.85
CA THR A 369 31.17 24.00 -13.07
C THR A 369 32.30 24.48 -13.99
N THR A 370 33.15 25.36 -13.47
CA THR A 370 34.29 25.88 -14.20
C THR A 370 35.57 25.24 -13.67
N VAL A 371 36.32 24.63 -14.55
CA VAL A 371 37.63 24.04 -14.23
C VAL A 371 38.75 24.81 -14.93
N GLN A 372 39.89 24.90 -14.27
CA GLN A 372 41.12 25.44 -14.89
C GLN A 372 41.84 24.30 -15.61
N ILE A 373 42.06 24.46 -16.89
CA ILE A 373 42.78 23.50 -17.70
C ILE A 373 44.11 24.11 -18.17
N PRO A 374 45.20 23.35 -18.24
CA PRO A 374 46.45 23.83 -18.77
C PRO A 374 46.29 24.33 -20.22
N ALA A 375 46.76 25.50 -20.49
CA ALA A 375 46.81 26.09 -21.83
C ALA A 375 48.20 26.77 -22.07
N PRO A 376 49.29 25.98 -21.99
CA PRO A 376 50.62 26.49 -22.04
C PRO A 376 50.92 27.22 -23.36
N THR A 377 51.68 28.30 -23.28
CA THR A 377 52.21 29.02 -24.44
C THR A 377 53.75 29.09 -24.33
N GLN A 378 54.48 29.35 -25.42
CA GLN A 378 55.93 29.46 -25.39
C GLN A 378 56.45 30.45 -24.33
N ASN A 379 55.71 31.54 -24.09
CA ASN A 379 56.05 32.55 -23.13
C ASN A 379 55.48 32.38 -21.71
N ASN A 380 54.56 31.43 -21.53
CA ASN A 380 53.98 31.13 -20.22
C ASN A 380 53.57 29.65 -20.16
N PRO A 381 54.47 28.77 -19.69
CA PRO A 381 54.21 27.35 -19.60
C PRO A 381 53.18 26.98 -18.52
N GLU A 382 52.92 27.82 -17.52
CA GLU A 382 51.95 27.62 -16.43
C GLU A 382 50.58 28.24 -16.73
N ARG A 383 50.38 28.76 -17.92
CA ARG A 383 49.09 29.36 -18.31
C ARG A 383 47.97 28.34 -18.22
N THR A 384 46.90 28.71 -17.55
CA THR A 384 45.64 27.98 -17.50
C THR A 384 44.54 28.80 -18.18
N THR A 385 43.51 28.11 -18.63
CA THR A 385 42.27 28.70 -19.14
C THR A 385 41.07 28.07 -18.46
N SER A 386 40.02 28.84 -18.30
CA SER A 386 38.76 28.36 -17.69
C SER A 386 37.91 27.64 -18.73
N LYS A 387 37.46 26.43 -18.41
CA LYS A 387 36.54 25.66 -19.24
C LYS A 387 35.30 25.30 -18.43
N ARG A 388 34.12 25.49 -19.00
CA ARG A 388 32.84 25.02 -18.43
C ARG A 388 32.66 23.55 -18.76
N VAL A 389 32.39 22.72 -17.73
CA VAL A 389 32.25 21.27 -17.87
C VAL A 389 31.05 20.81 -17.03
N PRO A 390 30.18 19.95 -17.58
CA PRO A 390 29.14 19.31 -16.77
C PRO A 390 29.73 18.52 -15.58
N VAL A 391 29.18 18.70 -14.39
CA VAL A 391 29.72 18.12 -13.16
C VAL A 391 29.76 16.61 -13.20
N HIS A 392 28.76 15.96 -13.83
CA HIS A 392 28.75 14.51 -13.98
C HIS A 392 29.96 13.97 -14.75
N GLN A 393 30.54 14.73 -15.69
CA GLN A 393 31.74 14.31 -16.41
C GLN A 393 32.98 14.26 -15.48
N LEU A 394 33.12 15.27 -14.62
CA LEU A 394 34.19 15.32 -13.62
C LEU A 394 34.00 14.19 -12.59
N TRP A 395 32.76 14.01 -12.10
CA TRP A 395 32.46 12.99 -11.13
C TRP A 395 32.70 11.56 -11.67
N LEU A 396 32.38 11.31 -12.95
CA LEU A 396 32.60 9.99 -13.55
C LEU A 396 34.09 9.62 -13.64
N THR A 397 34.96 10.62 -13.73
CA THR A 397 36.40 10.41 -13.82
C THR A 397 37.16 10.68 -12.51
N ASP A 398 36.43 11.05 -11.45
CA ASP A 398 37.03 11.36 -10.14
C ASP A 398 37.51 10.08 -9.44
N LEU A 399 38.70 10.13 -8.87
CA LEU A 399 39.32 8.98 -8.18
C LEU A 399 38.58 8.61 -6.88
N ASP A 400 37.97 9.59 -6.21
CA ASP A 400 37.20 9.42 -4.97
C ASP A 400 35.71 9.15 -5.23
N ARG A 401 35.32 8.86 -6.47
CA ARG A 401 33.93 8.50 -6.80
C ARG A 401 33.55 7.22 -6.10
N LYS A 402 32.45 7.26 -5.33
CA LYS A 402 31.88 6.05 -4.75
C LYS A 402 31.41 5.09 -5.86
N THR A 403 31.81 3.83 -5.77
CA THR A 403 31.46 2.82 -6.76
C THR A 403 31.01 1.55 -6.03
N ALA A 404 29.85 1.03 -6.38
CA ALA A 404 29.37 -0.27 -5.91
C ALA A 404 29.29 -1.26 -7.06
N ARG A 405 29.43 -2.54 -6.78
CA ARG A 405 29.27 -3.63 -7.74
C ARG A 405 27.80 -3.73 -8.19
N GLY A 406 26.88 -3.70 -7.24
CA GLY A 406 25.44 -3.88 -7.47
C GLY A 406 24.64 -3.57 -6.22
N PHE A 407 23.42 -4.10 -6.17
CA PHE A 407 22.53 -3.99 -5.04
C PHE A 407 22.42 -5.32 -4.30
N ALA A 408 22.24 -5.25 -2.98
CA ALA A 408 21.93 -6.40 -2.16
C ALA A 408 20.81 -6.04 -1.18
N TYR A 409 19.99 -7.01 -0.80
CA TYR A 409 19.00 -6.88 0.24
C TYR A 409 19.35 -7.85 1.36
N ILE A 410 19.97 -7.34 2.40
CA ILE A 410 20.38 -8.12 3.57
C ILE A 410 19.88 -7.38 4.81
N PRO A 411 19.05 -8.02 5.66
CA PRO A 411 18.55 -7.41 6.89
C PRO A 411 19.67 -7.14 7.90
N THR A 412 20.37 -6.05 7.68
CA THR A 412 21.41 -5.47 8.54
C THR A 412 21.41 -3.96 8.42
N TYR A 413 21.88 -3.25 9.43
CA TYR A 413 21.93 -1.79 9.45
C TYR A 413 23.05 -1.17 8.59
N LYS A 414 23.88 -1.99 7.94
CA LYS A 414 24.95 -1.49 7.08
C LYS A 414 24.40 -1.07 5.71
N THR A 415 24.64 0.18 5.32
CA THR A 415 24.24 0.74 4.02
C THR A 415 25.10 0.21 2.87
N ILE A 416 26.40 0.02 3.12
CA ILE A 416 27.34 -0.58 2.18
C ILE A 416 27.75 -1.94 2.71
N LEU A 417 27.62 -2.95 1.88
CA LEU A 417 28.01 -4.32 2.17
C LEU A 417 29.25 -4.66 1.36
N VAL A 418 30.18 -5.37 1.99
CA VAL A 418 31.42 -5.80 1.34
C VAL A 418 31.45 -7.34 1.32
N ASP A 419 31.58 -7.93 0.14
CA ASP A 419 31.69 -9.38 -0.01
C ASP A 419 33.10 -9.92 0.30
N ALA A 420 33.27 -11.22 0.20
CA ALA A 420 34.56 -11.90 0.45
C ALA A 420 35.65 -11.46 -0.53
N GLU A 421 35.30 -10.97 -1.71
CA GLU A 421 36.19 -10.45 -2.74
C GLU A 421 36.47 -8.95 -2.60
N LYS A 422 36.01 -8.32 -1.50
CA LYS A 422 36.10 -6.89 -1.22
C LYS A 422 35.31 -6.02 -2.21
N LYS A 423 34.29 -6.56 -2.87
CA LYS A 423 33.36 -5.78 -3.70
C LYS A 423 32.29 -5.15 -2.84
N GLU A 424 31.97 -3.89 -3.11
CA GLU A 424 30.96 -3.15 -2.40
C GLU A 424 29.59 -3.28 -3.07
N TYR A 425 28.54 -3.43 -2.27
CA TYR A 425 27.14 -3.49 -2.69
C TYR A 425 26.33 -2.50 -1.88
N ILE A 426 25.36 -1.85 -2.53
CA ILE A 426 24.40 -0.99 -1.85
C ILE A 426 23.34 -1.87 -1.22
N ASN A 427 23.17 -1.77 0.10
CA ASN A 427 22.11 -2.46 0.81
C ASN A 427 20.79 -1.70 0.66
N THR A 428 19.81 -2.31 0.03
CA THR A 428 18.47 -1.74 -0.12
C THR A 428 17.57 -1.99 1.08
N PHE A 429 18.00 -2.83 2.03
CA PHE A 429 17.27 -3.05 3.27
C PHE A 429 17.41 -1.87 4.22
N HIS A 430 16.29 -1.40 4.73
CA HIS A 430 16.22 -0.44 5.83
C HIS A 430 14.91 -0.61 6.60
N THR A 431 14.92 -0.26 7.87
CA THR A 431 13.74 -0.33 8.75
C THR A 431 13.28 1.06 9.15
N PRO A 432 11.99 1.24 9.49
CA PRO A 432 11.52 2.48 10.07
C PRO A 432 12.23 2.78 11.38
N LYS A 433 12.47 4.04 11.65
CA LYS A 433 12.96 4.53 12.95
C LYS A 433 11.80 5.25 13.65
N PHE A 434 11.54 4.88 14.89
CA PHE A 434 10.49 5.47 15.70
C PHE A 434 11.07 6.20 16.89
N VAL A 435 10.65 7.45 17.07
CA VAL A 435 10.95 8.18 18.31
C VAL A 435 10.06 7.61 19.41
N ASN A 436 10.66 7.29 20.54
CA ASN A 436 9.90 6.79 21.68
C ASN A 436 8.96 7.87 22.23
N PRO A 437 7.62 7.68 22.20
CA PRO A 437 6.67 8.68 22.70
C PRO A 437 6.54 8.65 24.23
N CYS A 438 6.96 7.55 24.88
CA CYS A 438 6.91 7.40 26.32
C CYS A 438 8.26 7.80 26.95
N LYS A 439 8.18 8.40 28.13
CA LYS A 439 9.39 8.62 28.93
C LYS A 439 9.97 7.27 29.31
N THR A 440 11.29 7.16 29.31
CA THR A 440 11.97 5.98 29.84
C THR A 440 12.17 6.13 31.31
N VAL A 441 11.88 5.08 32.06
CA VAL A 441 12.12 4.97 33.51
C VAL A 441 13.29 4.01 33.72
N ILE A 442 14.26 4.41 34.53
CA ILE A 442 15.38 3.53 34.86
C ILE A 442 14.99 2.70 36.10
N GLU A 443 14.68 1.43 35.89
CA GLU A 443 14.43 0.46 36.95
C GLU A 443 15.59 -0.55 37.01
N ASN A 444 16.20 -0.66 38.16
CA ASN A 444 17.35 -1.57 38.40
C ASN A 444 18.50 -1.42 37.39
N GLY A 445 18.76 -0.19 36.91
CA GLY A 445 19.79 0.08 35.90
C GLY A 445 19.42 -0.31 34.46
N VAL A 446 18.18 -0.73 34.21
CA VAL A 446 17.64 -1.04 32.90
C VAL A 446 16.64 0.04 32.50
N GLU A 447 16.80 0.57 31.31
CA GLU A 447 15.89 1.54 30.71
C GLU A 447 14.62 0.83 30.27
N LYS A 448 13.49 1.12 30.90
CA LYS A 448 12.17 0.59 30.56
C LYS A 448 11.23 1.70 30.14
N LEU A 449 10.24 1.36 29.32
CA LEU A 449 9.15 2.27 28.99
C LEU A 449 8.28 2.54 30.22
N ASP A 450 7.77 3.78 30.34
CA ASP A 450 6.74 4.10 31.35
C ASP A 450 5.48 3.27 31.04
N GLU A 451 5.19 2.32 31.92
CA GLU A 451 4.11 1.34 31.77
C GLU A 451 2.74 2.02 31.64
N LYS A 452 2.49 3.08 32.41
CA LYS A 452 1.24 3.82 32.34
C LYS A 452 1.05 4.49 30.99
N CYS A 453 2.08 5.18 30.50
CA CYS A 453 2.06 5.81 29.17
C CYS A 453 1.86 4.77 28.05
N CYS A 454 2.55 3.63 28.15
CA CYS A 454 2.39 2.54 27.19
C CYS A 454 0.95 2.00 27.17
N ASN A 455 0.37 1.72 28.35
CA ASN A 455 -0.98 1.17 28.43
C ASN A 455 -2.03 2.13 27.88
N GLU A 456 -1.89 3.43 28.13
CA GLU A 456 -2.80 4.45 27.55
C GLU A 456 -2.68 4.50 26.01
N LEU A 457 -1.46 4.52 25.47
CA LEU A 457 -1.24 4.59 24.01
C LEU A 457 -1.61 3.30 23.27
N LEU A 458 -1.46 2.14 23.93
CA LEU A 458 -1.73 0.83 23.33
C LEU A 458 -3.12 0.29 23.62
N ALA A 459 -3.97 0.98 24.37
CA ALA A 459 -5.29 0.51 24.77
C ALA A 459 -6.16 0.11 23.57
N ILE A 460 -6.14 0.87 22.48
CA ILE A 460 -6.90 0.56 21.24
C ILE A 460 -6.34 -0.69 20.58
N PHE A 461 -5.02 -0.83 20.50
CA PHE A 461 -4.36 -2.01 19.95
C PHE A 461 -4.73 -3.27 20.76
N PHE A 462 -4.57 -3.26 22.06
CA PHE A 462 -4.87 -4.43 22.89
C PHE A 462 -6.33 -4.84 22.80
N ARG A 463 -7.26 -3.87 22.88
CA ARG A 463 -8.71 -4.15 22.72
C ARG A 463 -9.05 -4.77 21.35
N HIS A 464 -8.42 -4.31 20.29
CA HIS A 464 -8.65 -4.89 18.96
C HIS A 464 -8.04 -6.28 18.85
N MET A 465 -6.87 -6.50 19.43
CA MET A 465 -6.25 -7.83 19.45
C MET A 465 -7.03 -8.83 20.32
N GLU A 466 -7.65 -8.38 21.41
CA GLU A 466 -8.56 -9.20 22.23
C GLU A 466 -9.82 -9.59 21.45
N TYR A 467 -10.33 -8.68 20.64
CA TYR A 467 -11.46 -8.96 19.78
C TYR A 467 -11.10 -9.96 18.65
N ILE A 468 -9.96 -9.77 17.97
CA ILE A 468 -9.54 -10.68 16.87
C ILE A 468 -9.04 -12.02 17.39
N LEU A 469 -8.33 -12.06 18.51
CA LEU A 469 -7.71 -13.23 19.13
C LEU A 469 -8.16 -13.31 20.60
N PRO A 470 -9.39 -13.78 20.88
CA PRO A 470 -9.94 -13.79 22.23
C PRO A 470 -9.15 -14.71 23.18
N ILE A 471 -8.52 -15.75 22.66
CA ILE A 471 -7.74 -16.72 23.45
C ILE A 471 -6.36 -16.13 23.75
N GLU A 472 -6.07 -15.91 25.04
CA GLU A 472 -4.83 -15.25 25.52
C GLU A 472 -3.56 -15.92 24.99
N VAL A 473 -3.47 -17.26 25.07
CA VAL A 473 -2.27 -17.99 24.60
C VAL A 473 -2.02 -17.80 23.11
N GLU A 474 -3.06 -17.70 22.32
CA GLU A 474 -2.99 -17.45 20.87
C GLU A 474 -2.54 -15.99 20.62
N ARG A 475 -3.09 -15.04 21.36
CA ARG A 475 -2.77 -13.63 21.32
C ARG A 475 -1.31 -13.37 21.70
N GLU A 476 -0.83 -14.00 22.78
CA GLU A 476 0.57 -13.95 23.26
C GLU A 476 1.55 -14.53 22.23
N TRP A 477 1.17 -15.62 21.57
CA TRP A 477 1.94 -16.17 20.45
C TRP A 477 2.01 -15.17 19.30
N PHE A 478 0.91 -14.53 18.96
CA PHE A 478 0.83 -13.56 17.85
C PHE A 478 1.67 -12.31 18.15
N TYR A 479 1.62 -11.77 19.37
CA TYR A 479 2.50 -10.68 19.79
C TYR A 479 3.98 -11.07 19.70
N SER A 480 4.33 -12.29 20.09
CA SER A 480 5.70 -12.78 19.98
C SER A 480 6.13 -12.97 18.52
N TRP A 481 5.19 -13.33 17.63
CA TRP A 481 5.42 -13.40 16.19
C TRP A 481 5.65 -12.00 15.60
N MET A 482 4.86 -11.00 15.98
CA MET A 482 5.09 -9.61 15.57
C MET A 482 6.46 -9.11 16.03
N ALA A 483 6.78 -9.33 17.29
CA ALA A 483 8.07 -8.96 17.88
C ALA A 483 9.25 -9.67 17.19
N PHE A 484 9.10 -10.94 16.84
CA PHE A 484 10.13 -11.71 16.13
C PHE A 484 10.46 -11.08 14.76
N ASN A 485 9.45 -10.64 14.01
CA ASN A 485 9.65 -9.99 12.71
C ASN A 485 10.42 -8.67 12.84
N ILE A 486 10.22 -7.92 13.94
CA ILE A 486 10.91 -6.66 14.21
C ILE A 486 12.33 -6.90 14.73
N GLN A 487 12.48 -7.76 15.73
CA GLN A 487 13.77 -7.98 16.42
C GLN A 487 14.75 -8.82 15.61
N LYS A 488 14.25 -9.69 14.71
CA LYS A 488 15.07 -10.65 13.94
C LYS A 488 14.73 -10.64 12.46
N PRO A 489 14.77 -9.48 11.77
CA PRO A 489 14.33 -9.35 10.38
C PRO A 489 15.11 -10.26 9.41
N GLY A 490 16.35 -10.66 9.76
CA GLY A 490 17.16 -11.59 8.95
C GLY A 490 16.82 -13.07 9.16
N THR A 491 15.89 -13.41 10.05
CA THR A 491 15.57 -14.80 10.39
C THR A 491 14.17 -15.14 9.96
N ARG A 492 14.01 -16.22 9.19
CA ARG A 492 12.69 -16.70 8.77
C ARG A 492 11.97 -17.45 9.89
N CYS A 493 10.77 -17.00 10.21
CA CYS A 493 9.84 -17.78 11.00
C CYS A 493 9.34 -18.98 10.17
N LYS A 494 9.47 -20.18 10.71
CA LYS A 494 9.01 -21.40 10.02
C LYS A 494 7.52 -21.67 10.23
N VAL A 495 6.83 -20.75 10.89
CA VAL A 495 5.40 -20.85 11.19
C VAL A 495 4.69 -19.58 10.68
N THR A 496 3.68 -19.80 9.86
CA THR A 496 2.83 -18.76 9.28
C THR A 496 1.51 -18.69 10.05
N PRO A 497 1.11 -17.54 10.59
CA PRO A 497 -0.23 -17.35 11.12
C PRO A 497 -1.25 -17.26 10.00
N LEU A 498 -2.38 -17.94 10.17
CA LEU A 498 -3.57 -17.89 9.33
C LEU A 498 -4.74 -17.43 10.19
N LEU A 499 -5.25 -16.24 9.93
CA LEU A 499 -6.46 -15.72 10.57
C LEU A 499 -7.69 -16.05 9.73
N ILE A 500 -8.67 -16.69 10.36
CA ILE A 500 -9.95 -17.06 9.75
C ILE A 500 -11.07 -16.24 10.38
N ALA A 501 -11.96 -15.69 9.58
CA ALA A 501 -13.27 -15.18 10.00
C ALA A 501 -14.27 -15.44 8.88
N THR A 502 -15.44 -15.96 9.22
CA THR A 502 -16.50 -16.21 8.25
C THR A 502 -17.11 -14.90 7.76
N ASP A 503 -17.20 -13.91 8.63
CA ASP A 503 -17.74 -12.59 8.30
C ASP A 503 -16.68 -11.63 7.79
N HIS A 504 -17.10 -10.80 6.83
CA HIS A 504 -16.29 -9.70 6.30
C HIS A 504 -16.30 -8.50 7.28
N GLY A 505 -15.28 -7.66 7.21
CA GLY A 505 -15.26 -6.41 7.99
C GLY A 505 -14.86 -6.56 9.46
N THR A 506 -14.22 -7.65 9.86
CA THR A 506 -13.72 -7.86 11.23
C THR A 506 -12.45 -7.08 11.58
N GLY A 507 -11.86 -6.31 10.65
CA GLY A 507 -10.67 -5.49 10.90
C GLY A 507 -9.33 -6.23 10.76
N ARG A 508 -9.30 -7.44 10.22
CA ARG A 508 -8.04 -8.19 9.99
C ARG A 508 -7.07 -7.47 9.06
N GLY A 509 -7.59 -6.77 8.03
CA GLY A 509 -6.78 -5.94 7.12
C GLY A 509 -6.01 -4.82 7.82
N TRP A 510 -6.54 -4.32 8.94
CA TRP A 510 -5.85 -3.35 9.78
C TRP A 510 -4.52 -3.88 10.33
N ILE A 511 -4.43 -5.18 10.68
CA ILE A 511 -3.16 -5.81 11.12
C ILE A 511 -2.12 -5.75 9.99
N VAL A 512 -2.55 -5.95 8.74
CA VAL A 512 -1.65 -5.88 7.57
C VAL A 512 -1.06 -4.47 7.42
N GLN A 513 -1.91 -3.43 7.56
CA GLN A 513 -1.45 -2.04 7.54
C GLN A 513 -0.51 -1.75 8.70
N LEU A 514 -0.88 -2.17 9.90
CA LEU A 514 -0.05 -2.03 11.09
C LEU A 514 1.34 -2.67 10.91
N MET A 515 1.39 -3.91 10.40
CA MET A 515 2.67 -4.58 10.12
C MET A 515 3.48 -3.86 9.05
N GLY A 516 2.81 -3.31 8.04
CA GLY A 516 3.45 -2.46 7.03
C GLY A 516 4.07 -1.19 7.63
N LEU A 517 3.43 -0.57 8.61
CA LEU A 517 3.99 0.57 9.33
C LEU A 517 5.19 0.16 10.21
N LEU A 518 5.05 -0.95 10.94
CA LEU A 518 6.08 -1.42 11.88
C LEU A 518 7.37 -1.91 11.20
N LEU A 519 7.26 -2.54 10.03
CA LEU A 519 8.39 -3.11 9.27
C LEU A 519 8.89 -2.18 8.16
N GLY A 520 8.12 -1.15 7.81
CA GLY A 520 8.29 -0.34 6.61
C GLY A 520 7.56 -0.95 5.42
N SER A 521 6.66 -0.18 4.78
CA SER A 521 5.84 -0.65 3.65
C SER A 521 6.67 -1.20 2.48
N TRP A 522 7.87 -0.66 2.28
CA TRP A 522 8.82 -1.11 1.26
C TRP A 522 9.44 -2.51 1.53
N ASN A 523 9.32 -3.02 2.75
CA ASN A 523 9.71 -4.38 3.14
C ASN A 523 8.52 -5.35 3.15
N CYS A 524 7.31 -4.91 2.80
CA CYS A 524 6.09 -5.68 2.87
C CYS A 524 5.46 -5.81 1.48
N ASN A 525 5.05 -7.01 1.14
CA ASN A 525 4.36 -7.30 -0.12
C ASN A 525 2.99 -7.94 0.15
N LYS A 526 2.10 -7.83 -0.81
CA LYS A 526 0.84 -8.57 -0.86
C LYS A 526 0.81 -9.43 -2.11
N THR A 527 0.20 -10.59 -2.03
CA THR A 527 -0.05 -11.45 -3.19
C THR A 527 -1.32 -12.28 -2.99
N LYS A 528 -1.80 -12.89 -4.05
CA LYS A 528 -2.98 -13.78 -4.02
C LYS A 528 -2.54 -15.24 -4.01
N MET A 529 -3.36 -16.14 -3.47
CA MET A 529 -3.09 -17.57 -3.44
C MET A 529 -2.94 -18.15 -4.86
N SER A 530 -3.73 -17.68 -5.83
CA SER A 530 -3.63 -18.08 -7.24
C SER A 530 -2.25 -17.79 -7.86
N THR A 531 -1.57 -16.76 -7.37
CA THR A 531 -0.18 -16.44 -7.80
C THR A 531 0.82 -17.44 -7.23
N LEU A 532 0.64 -17.87 -5.99
CA LEU A 532 1.51 -18.91 -5.40
C LEU A 532 1.32 -20.27 -6.07
N ASN A 533 0.10 -20.60 -6.47
CA ASN A 533 -0.21 -21.90 -7.10
C ASN A 533 0.23 -21.99 -8.56
N GLY A 534 0.72 -20.92 -9.16
CA GLY A 534 1.08 -20.88 -10.57
C GLY A 534 -0.13 -20.95 -11.52
N GLU A 535 -1.35 -20.77 -11.04
CA GLU A 535 -2.59 -20.84 -11.85
C GLU A 535 -2.78 -19.61 -12.71
N SER A 536 -2.25 -18.47 -12.30
CA SER A 536 -2.18 -17.27 -13.13
C SER A 536 -0.85 -17.20 -13.87
N GLY A 537 -0.81 -16.63 -15.07
CA GLY A 537 0.44 -16.39 -15.80
C GLY A 537 1.48 -15.59 -14.98
N ALA A 538 1.05 -14.88 -13.94
CA ALA A 538 1.88 -14.22 -12.94
C ALA A 538 2.55 -15.20 -11.96
N GLY A 539 2.03 -16.42 -11.79
CA GLY A 539 2.59 -17.43 -10.87
C GLY A 539 3.98 -17.95 -11.27
N GLN A 540 4.45 -17.60 -12.47
CA GLN A 540 5.83 -17.89 -12.88
C GLN A 540 6.87 -16.98 -12.21
N PHE A 541 6.45 -15.87 -11.57
CA PHE A 541 7.33 -14.85 -10.99
C PHE A 541 7.13 -14.77 -9.48
N GLN A 542 8.23 -14.79 -8.73
CA GLN A 542 8.24 -14.73 -7.27
C GLN A 542 8.72 -13.37 -6.75
N ASP A 543 8.38 -12.27 -7.44
CA ASP A 543 8.77 -10.90 -7.05
C ASP A 543 8.33 -10.55 -5.62
N TYR A 544 7.21 -11.10 -5.16
CA TYR A 544 6.67 -10.89 -3.81
C TYR A 544 7.57 -11.40 -2.67
N MET A 545 8.54 -12.28 -2.97
CA MET A 545 9.56 -12.73 -2.00
C MET A 545 10.89 -12.02 -2.17
N ASN A 546 11.06 -11.25 -3.24
CA ASN A 546 12.31 -10.54 -3.49
C ASN A 546 12.33 -9.24 -2.68
N ASN A 547 13.39 -9.04 -1.91
CA ASN A 547 13.59 -7.82 -1.12
C ASN A 547 12.41 -7.52 -0.17
N SER A 548 11.96 -8.53 0.57
CA SER A 548 10.79 -8.45 1.42
C SER A 548 11.03 -9.15 2.76
N LEU A 549 10.47 -8.60 3.84
CA LEU A 549 10.40 -9.23 5.17
C LEU A 549 9.07 -9.92 5.43
N LEU A 550 7.98 -9.39 4.86
CA LEU A 550 6.63 -9.89 5.07
C LEU A 550 5.86 -9.92 3.75
N CYS A 551 5.19 -11.03 3.50
CA CYS A 551 4.22 -11.17 2.41
C CYS A 551 2.86 -11.56 2.98
N CYS A 552 1.87 -10.70 2.77
CA CYS A 552 0.50 -10.94 3.18
C CYS A 552 -0.29 -11.60 2.05
N ILE A 553 -1.09 -12.62 2.38
CA ILE A 553 -1.99 -13.28 1.44
C ILE A 553 -3.40 -13.17 1.99
N GLU A 554 -4.23 -12.44 1.25
CA GLU A 554 -5.65 -12.31 1.52
C GLU A 554 -6.41 -13.38 0.73
N GLU A 555 -7.55 -13.81 1.26
CA GLU A 555 -8.43 -14.80 0.62
C GLU A 555 -7.74 -16.15 0.32
N VAL A 556 -7.07 -16.69 1.34
CA VAL A 556 -6.50 -18.01 1.21
C VAL A 556 -7.65 -19.03 1.07
N LYS A 557 -7.73 -19.65 -0.10
CA LYS A 557 -8.58 -20.82 -0.34
C LYS A 557 -7.85 -21.80 -1.23
N ASP A 558 -7.79 -23.04 -0.81
CA ASP A 558 -7.33 -24.14 -1.65
C ASP A 558 -8.42 -24.45 -2.69
N GLY A 559 -8.09 -24.40 -3.97
CA GLY A 559 -9.04 -24.78 -5.03
C GLY A 559 -9.38 -26.27 -5.01
N ASP A 560 -10.14 -26.77 -5.97
CA ASP A 560 -10.59 -28.18 -6.09
C ASP A 560 -9.46 -29.24 -6.05
N LYS A 561 -8.20 -28.83 -6.08
CA LYS A 561 -7.02 -29.72 -5.95
C LYS A 561 -6.58 -29.80 -4.49
N ARG A 562 -7.23 -30.68 -3.74
CA ARG A 562 -7.07 -30.87 -2.28
C ARG A 562 -5.65 -30.93 -1.69
N TYR A 563 -4.59 -31.10 -2.44
CA TYR A 563 -3.20 -31.24 -1.93
C TYR A 563 -2.20 -30.39 -2.69
N GLY A 564 -2.61 -29.69 -3.74
CA GLY A 564 -1.66 -29.02 -4.65
C GLY A 564 -0.98 -27.79 -4.06
N VAL A 565 -1.71 -27.02 -3.27
CA VAL A 565 -1.24 -25.76 -2.67
C VAL A 565 -0.28 -26.01 -1.53
N THR A 566 -0.65 -26.88 -0.60
CA THR A 566 0.15 -27.14 0.60
C THR A 566 1.54 -27.71 0.25
N ASP A 567 1.63 -28.55 -0.77
CA ASP A 567 2.90 -29.15 -1.19
C ASP A 567 3.79 -28.15 -1.96
N THR A 568 3.20 -27.32 -2.82
CA THR A 568 3.94 -26.30 -3.58
C THR A 568 4.49 -25.20 -2.67
N ILE A 569 3.72 -24.81 -1.64
CA ILE A 569 4.07 -23.70 -0.74
C ILE A 569 5.06 -24.13 0.36
N ARG A 570 5.16 -25.41 0.66
CA ARG A 570 6.02 -25.92 1.74
C ARG A 570 7.44 -25.36 1.71
N ASP A 571 8.06 -25.36 0.55
CA ASP A 571 9.42 -24.85 0.36
C ASP A 571 9.48 -23.34 0.54
N TYR A 572 8.46 -22.62 0.03
CA TYR A 572 8.36 -21.17 0.21
C TYR A 572 8.24 -20.75 1.67
N LEU A 573 7.58 -21.54 2.52
CA LEU A 573 7.46 -21.25 3.94
C LEU A 573 8.72 -21.56 4.75
N THR A 574 9.53 -22.52 4.32
CA THR A 574 10.60 -23.06 5.19
C THR A 574 12.01 -22.87 4.69
N GLU A 575 12.24 -22.78 3.38
CA GLU A 575 13.59 -22.69 2.84
C GLU A 575 14.14 -21.26 2.95
N ASN A 576 15.41 -21.16 3.37
CA ASN A 576 16.09 -19.86 3.47
C ASN A 576 16.67 -19.40 2.14
N THR A 577 16.78 -20.30 1.16
CA THR A 577 17.34 -20.04 -0.16
C THR A 577 16.47 -20.70 -1.19
N LEU A 578 15.99 -19.91 -2.15
CA LEU A 578 15.12 -20.39 -3.22
C LEU A 578 15.61 -19.90 -4.57
N GLU A 579 15.36 -20.70 -5.60
CA GLU A 579 15.47 -20.25 -6.97
C GLU A 579 14.23 -19.42 -7.27
N ILE A 580 14.41 -18.12 -7.50
CA ILE A 580 13.32 -17.20 -7.83
C ILE A 580 13.44 -16.72 -9.27
N ASN A 581 12.29 -16.62 -9.92
CA ASN A 581 12.14 -16.06 -11.24
C ASN A 581 11.54 -14.66 -11.10
N LEU A 582 12.28 -13.63 -11.50
CA LEU A 582 11.84 -12.25 -11.42
C LEU A 582 11.26 -11.80 -12.74
N LYS A 583 10.16 -11.05 -12.69
CA LYS A 583 9.61 -10.39 -13.88
C LYS A 583 10.64 -9.41 -14.43
N TYR A 584 11.02 -9.60 -15.68
CA TYR A 584 12.10 -8.83 -16.34
C TYR A 584 13.51 -9.07 -15.77
N GLY A 585 13.73 -10.14 -15.00
CA GLY A 585 15.05 -10.52 -14.45
C GLY A 585 15.48 -11.93 -14.86
N ALA A 586 16.72 -12.26 -14.58
CA ALA A 586 17.20 -13.65 -14.74
C ALA A 586 16.75 -14.50 -13.53
N LYS A 587 16.45 -15.77 -13.79
CA LYS A 587 16.29 -16.77 -12.74
C LYS A 587 17.56 -16.86 -11.90
N ALA A 588 17.44 -16.75 -10.61
CA ALA A 588 18.59 -16.78 -9.71
C ALA A 588 18.25 -17.39 -8.35
N THR A 589 19.19 -18.08 -7.76
CA THR A 589 19.10 -18.54 -6.38
C THR A 589 19.41 -17.37 -5.45
N LYS A 590 18.44 -17.04 -4.58
CA LYS A 590 18.56 -15.93 -3.63
C LYS A 590 18.27 -16.36 -2.19
N SER A 591 18.89 -15.67 -1.25
CA SER A 591 18.50 -15.74 0.16
C SER A 591 17.14 -15.05 0.35
N ILE A 592 16.24 -15.72 1.02
CA ILE A 592 14.86 -15.26 1.28
C ILE A 592 14.72 -14.92 2.76
N TYR A 593 14.19 -13.72 3.02
CA TYR A 593 13.93 -13.22 4.37
C TYR A 593 12.44 -13.07 4.65
N THR A 594 11.59 -13.32 3.66
CA THR A 594 10.15 -13.09 3.68
C THR A 594 9.44 -14.07 4.60
N ASN A 595 8.77 -13.58 5.62
CA ASN A 595 7.77 -14.31 6.41
C ASN A 595 6.39 -14.12 5.79
N PHE A 596 5.45 -15.00 6.11
CA PHE A 596 4.10 -14.93 5.57
C PHE A 596 3.07 -14.67 6.65
N PHE A 597 1.99 -13.96 6.27
CA PHE A 597 0.80 -13.73 7.06
C PHE A 597 -0.42 -13.98 6.18
N TRP A 598 -1.29 -14.90 6.58
CA TRP A 598 -2.41 -15.35 5.79
C TRP A 598 -3.75 -15.00 6.42
N MET A 599 -4.73 -14.69 5.56
CA MET A 599 -6.10 -14.42 5.97
C MET A 599 -7.07 -15.18 5.07
N SER A 600 -8.18 -15.67 5.64
CA SER A 600 -9.24 -16.34 4.91
C SER A 600 -10.61 -16.11 5.53
N ASN A 601 -11.63 -16.15 4.68
CA ASN A 601 -13.04 -16.21 5.09
C ASN A 601 -13.59 -17.65 5.12
N HIS A 602 -12.75 -18.63 4.85
CA HIS A 602 -13.12 -20.03 4.73
C HIS A 602 -12.55 -20.85 5.89
N SER A 603 -13.41 -21.58 6.59
CA SER A 603 -13.00 -22.49 7.68
C SER A 603 -12.21 -23.72 7.17
N ASP A 604 -12.29 -23.99 5.87
CA ASP A 604 -11.58 -25.05 5.13
C ASP A 604 -10.47 -24.50 4.23
N ALA A 605 -9.93 -23.34 4.55
CA ALA A 605 -8.99 -22.57 3.70
C ALA A 605 -7.79 -23.37 3.20
N VAL A 606 -7.22 -24.22 4.05
CA VAL A 606 -6.04 -25.05 3.71
C VAL A 606 -6.19 -26.46 4.27
N VAL A 607 -5.69 -27.43 3.52
CA VAL A 607 -5.68 -28.83 3.98
C VAL A 607 -4.49 -29.05 4.90
N LEU A 608 -4.76 -29.25 6.18
CA LEU A 608 -3.77 -29.52 7.20
C LEU A 608 -3.83 -30.98 7.67
N THR A 609 -2.70 -31.49 8.09
CA THR A 609 -2.57 -32.75 8.83
C THR A 609 -2.12 -32.47 10.26
N GLU A 610 -2.31 -33.38 11.18
CA GLU A 610 -1.83 -33.23 12.56
C GLU A 610 -0.32 -33.02 12.63
N GLU A 611 0.44 -33.59 11.70
CA GLU A 611 1.91 -33.50 11.63
C GLU A 611 2.40 -32.19 11.02
N ASP A 612 1.54 -31.39 10.40
CA ASP A 612 1.94 -30.10 9.84
C ASP A 612 2.36 -29.13 10.97
N ARG A 613 3.54 -28.58 10.85
CA ARG A 613 4.14 -27.70 11.87
C ARG A 613 4.35 -26.26 11.39
N ARG A 614 3.80 -25.91 10.22
CA ARG A 614 4.12 -24.66 9.53
C ARG A 614 3.04 -23.60 9.64
N ILE A 615 1.80 -23.97 9.91
CA ILE A 615 0.67 -23.07 9.91
C ILE A 615 0.02 -23.07 11.29
N ASN A 616 -0.07 -21.89 11.89
CA ASN A 616 -0.93 -21.64 13.04
C ASN A 616 -2.26 -21.09 12.57
N VAL A 617 -3.33 -21.77 12.91
CA VAL A 617 -4.69 -21.36 12.58
C VAL A 617 -5.30 -20.67 13.78
N PHE A 618 -5.84 -19.48 13.55
CA PHE A 618 -6.56 -18.68 14.53
C PHE A 618 -7.94 -18.35 13.97
N LYS A 619 -8.98 -18.47 14.78
CA LYS A 619 -10.33 -18.07 14.43
C LYS A 619 -10.64 -16.76 15.13
N THR A 620 -11.03 -15.76 14.34
CA THR A 620 -11.45 -14.46 14.85
C THR A 620 -12.95 -14.47 15.18
N GLU A 621 -13.41 -13.51 15.97
CA GLU A 621 -14.82 -13.29 16.22
C GLU A 621 -15.57 -13.04 14.90
N ASP A 622 -16.76 -13.64 14.77
CA ASP A 622 -17.51 -13.60 13.51
C ASP A 622 -18.33 -12.32 13.35
N MET A 623 -18.66 -11.63 14.44
CA MET A 623 -19.48 -10.41 14.37
C MET A 623 -18.64 -9.15 14.23
N PRO A 624 -18.76 -8.40 13.12
CA PRO A 624 -18.09 -7.12 12.95
C PRO A 624 -18.63 -6.09 13.94
N LYS A 625 -17.77 -5.16 14.36
CA LYS A 625 -18.12 -4.02 15.22
C LYS A 625 -18.78 -2.92 14.40
N GLY A 626 -19.30 -1.88 15.06
CA GLY A 626 -19.85 -0.69 14.39
C GLY A 626 -18.78 0.15 13.70
N ASN A 627 -19.18 1.01 12.75
CA ASN A 627 -18.28 1.85 11.98
C ASN A 627 -17.40 2.75 12.85
N ASP A 628 -17.96 3.34 13.91
CA ASP A 628 -17.21 4.20 14.86
C ASP A 628 -16.02 3.49 15.50
N TYR A 629 -16.15 2.16 15.70
CA TYR A 629 -15.05 1.36 16.22
C TYR A 629 -13.88 1.30 15.22
N TYR A 630 -14.18 1.05 13.96
CA TYR A 630 -13.15 0.96 12.92
C TYR A 630 -12.57 2.34 12.59
N GLU A 631 -13.38 3.41 12.58
CA GLU A 631 -12.86 4.77 12.42
C GLU A 631 -11.81 5.10 13.48
N ARG A 632 -12.08 4.82 14.76
CA ARG A 632 -11.09 5.01 15.85
C ARG A 632 -9.88 4.12 15.69
N LEU A 633 -10.09 2.89 15.22
CA LEU A 633 -9.01 1.93 14.98
C LEU A 633 -8.07 2.42 13.89
N TYR A 634 -8.59 2.92 12.76
CA TYR A 634 -7.78 3.48 11.68
C TYR A 634 -7.19 4.85 12.02
N GLN A 635 -7.91 5.69 12.76
CA GLN A 635 -7.36 6.94 13.29
C GLN A 635 -6.16 6.72 14.20
N TRP A 636 -6.14 5.59 14.92
CA TRP A 636 -5.00 5.24 15.77
C TRP A 636 -3.73 4.92 14.98
N LEU A 637 -3.81 4.44 13.74
CA LEU A 637 -2.64 4.25 12.87
C LEU A 637 -2.04 5.58 12.42
N GLU A 638 -2.90 6.58 12.20
CA GLU A 638 -2.51 7.90 11.71
C GLU A 638 -2.36 8.88 12.89
N ASP A 639 -1.37 9.76 12.84
CA ASP A 639 -1.24 10.86 13.81
C ASP A 639 -2.25 11.96 13.51
N LYS A 640 -3.53 11.66 13.68
CA LYS A 640 -4.61 12.65 13.66
C LYS A 640 -4.79 13.14 15.10
N GLY A 641 -3.89 14.07 15.56
CA GLY A 641 -3.93 14.60 16.92
C GLY A 641 -5.35 14.91 17.39
N ASP A 642 -5.71 14.42 18.55
CA ASP A 642 -6.95 14.70 19.22
C ASP A 642 -7.17 16.22 19.32
N ASN A 643 -8.31 16.69 18.89
CA ASN A 643 -8.76 18.05 19.11
C ASN A 643 -9.60 18.05 20.40
N PRO A 644 -9.08 18.51 21.56
CA PRO A 644 -9.86 18.51 22.81
C PRO A 644 -10.89 19.63 22.90
N GLU A 645 -11.12 20.41 21.82
CA GLU A 645 -12.05 21.54 21.84
C GLU A 645 -13.21 21.38 20.82
N THR A 646 -13.99 20.29 20.91
CA THR A 646 -15.39 20.29 20.47
C THR A 646 -16.20 19.46 21.47
N GLY A 647 -16.14 19.86 22.71
CA GLY A 647 -17.01 19.39 23.77
C GLY A 647 -18.02 20.45 24.12
N SER A 648 -19.12 20.52 23.37
CA SER A 648 -20.41 20.98 23.89
C SER A 648 -21.53 20.56 22.95
N SER A 649 -21.93 19.31 23.03
CA SER A 649 -23.33 18.93 22.92
C SER A 649 -23.56 17.78 23.88
N GLU A 650 -24.30 18.11 24.89
CA GLU A 650 -24.85 17.18 25.87
C GLU A 650 -25.60 16.07 25.12
N SER A 651 -25.07 14.83 25.21
CA SER A 651 -25.89 13.65 25.03
C SER A 651 -25.37 12.57 25.94
N ASN A 652 -26.10 12.37 27.00
CA ASN A 652 -26.27 11.22 27.84
C ASN A 652 -25.09 10.23 27.94
N THR A 653 -24.18 10.53 28.86
CA THR A 653 -23.37 9.52 29.50
C THR A 653 -24.27 8.66 30.39
N SER A 654 -24.72 7.53 29.85
CA SER A 654 -25.14 6.39 30.68
C SER A 654 -23.97 5.41 30.67
N ASP A 655 -23.26 5.41 31.80
CA ASP A 655 -22.58 4.28 32.40
C ASP A 655 -21.63 3.45 31.54
N ILE A 656 -20.41 3.94 31.35
CA ILE A 656 -19.27 3.04 31.28
C ILE A 656 -18.68 2.98 32.71
N VAL A 657 -19.18 2.05 33.49
CA VAL A 657 -18.53 1.58 34.69
C VAL A 657 -17.18 1.04 34.27
N VAL A 658 -16.12 1.72 34.66
CA VAL A 658 -14.78 1.18 34.62
C VAL A 658 -14.76 0.14 35.72
N ASP A 659 -14.91 -1.12 35.31
CA ASP A 659 -14.75 -2.25 36.21
C ASP A 659 -13.30 -2.26 36.68
N SER A 660 -13.10 -2.03 37.97
CA SER A 660 -11.80 -1.94 38.63
C SER A 660 -11.09 -3.30 38.78
N ASP A 661 -11.62 -4.33 38.12
CA ASP A 661 -11.11 -5.69 38.14
C ASP A 661 -10.46 -6.15 36.82
N SER A 662 -9.92 -5.23 36.04
CA SER A 662 -8.98 -5.64 35.00
C SER A 662 -7.71 -6.18 35.65
N PRO A 663 -7.27 -7.40 35.35
CA PRO A 663 -6.07 -7.98 35.95
C PRO A 663 -4.87 -7.09 35.65
N ASN A 664 -4.25 -6.58 36.70
CA ASN A 664 -2.97 -5.91 36.65
C ASN A 664 -1.99 -6.85 35.93
N PHE A 665 -1.61 -6.47 34.71
CA PHE A 665 -0.62 -7.20 33.93
C PHE A 665 0.76 -6.82 34.46
N THR A 666 1.21 -7.55 35.49
CA THR A 666 2.59 -7.49 35.96
C THR A 666 3.48 -8.15 34.92
N LEU A 667 4.44 -7.42 34.40
CA LEU A 667 5.59 -7.95 33.66
C LEU A 667 6.35 -8.87 34.63
N GLY A 668 6.05 -10.17 34.58
CA GLY A 668 6.73 -11.19 35.36
C GLY A 668 8.21 -11.25 34.97
N GLY A 669 9.03 -10.60 35.71
CA GLY A 669 10.45 -10.76 35.70
C GLY A 669 10.86 -11.75 36.79
N ASP A 670 10.88 -13.03 36.47
CA ASP A 670 11.61 -13.98 37.32
C ASP A 670 13.10 -13.75 37.10
N GLY A 671 13.72 -13.22 38.17
CA GLY A 671 15.16 -13.13 38.24
C GLY A 671 15.75 -14.53 38.44
N ASP A 672 16.57 -14.92 37.51
CA ASP A 672 17.57 -15.97 37.78
C ASP A 672 18.94 -15.44 37.37
N ASN A 673 19.81 -15.36 38.42
CA ASN A 673 21.22 -14.96 38.33
C ASN A 673 21.98 -16.00 37.53
N GLY A 674 22.53 -15.62 36.40
CA GLY A 674 23.51 -16.43 35.68
C GLY A 674 24.55 -15.52 35.05
N ASP A 675 25.67 -15.36 35.71
CA ASP A 675 26.89 -14.74 35.20
C ASP A 675 27.20 -15.26 33.78
N ASN A 676 27.28 -14.38 32.81
CA ASN A 676 28.18 -14.54 31.68
C ASN A 676 28.58 -13.21 31.07
N ASN A 677 29.78 -12.84 31.43
CA ASN A 677 30.64 -11.82 30.89
C ASN A 677 30.88 -12.09 29.39
N SER A 678 30.30 -11.32 28.49
CA SER A 678 30.74 -11.21 27.09
C SER A 678 30.77 -9.74 26.69
N GLY A 679 32.01 -9.28 26.49
CA GLY A 679 32.40 -7.91 26.25
C GLY A 679 31.59 -7.21 25.18
N VAL A 680 31.20 -6.02 25.50
CA VAL A 680 30.71 -5.01 24.58
C VAL A 680 31.87 -4.58 23.69
N PRO A 681 31.80 -4.65 22.37
CA PRO A 681 32.81 -4.01 21.53
C PRO A 681 32.60 -2.49 21.64
N GLU A 682 33.66 -1.79 21.99
CA GLU A 682 33.73 -0.35 21.98
C GLU A 682 33.34 0.20 20.60
N ASN A 683 32.40 1.14 20.63
CA ASN A 683 31.99 1.93 19.48
C ASN A 683 33.18 2.75 18.96
N ASN A 684 33.74 2.34 17.86
CA ASN A 684 34.42 3.28 16.97
C ASN A 684 33.31 4.00 16.17
N GLU A 685 33.08 5.23 16.51
CA GLU A 685 32.22 6.18 15.80
C GLU A 685 32.76 6.40 14.39
N ASP A 686 32.30 5.64 13.43
CA ASP A 686 32.48 5.92 12.01
C ASP A 686 31.32 6.83 11.57
N THR A 687 31.51 8.14 11.77
CA THR A 687 30.54 9.20 11.53
C THR A 687 30.11 9.36 10.06
N SER A 688 30.64 8.55 9.18
CA SER A 688 30.29 8.61 7.73
C SER A 688 29.12 7.70 7.34
N ALA A 689 28.73 6.72 8.16
CA ALA A 689 27.67 5.74 7.85
C ALA A 689 26.25 6.21 8.22
N GLU A 690 26.10 7.23 9.07
CA GLU A 690 24.80 7.64 9.62
C GLU A 690 23.94 8.51 8.68
N ILE A 691 24.49 8.99 7.58
CA ILE A 691 23.84 10.03 6.74
C ILE A 691 22.71 9.47 5.84
N TYR A 692 22.58 8.17 5.67
CA TYR A 692 21.81 7.60 4.57
C TYR A 692 20.62 6.70 4.96
N ASP A 693 20.34 6.50 6.25
CA ASP A 693 19.19 5.71 6.70
C ASP A 693 17.96 6.61 6.92
N ARG A 694 17.05 6.66 5.92
CA ARG A 694 15.99 7.68 5.81
C ARG A 694 14.58 7.14 5.62
N GLY A 695 14.25 6.03 6.25
CA GLY A 695 12.92 5.44 6.18
C GLY A 695 12.01 5.76 7.38
N GLY A 696 11.68 7.04 7.65
CA GLY A 696 10.70 7.39 8.67
C GLY A 696 9.26 7.34 8.12
N LEU A 697 8.33 6.73 8.84
CA LEU A 697 6.89 6.71 8.56
C LEU A 697 6.17 7.76 9.42
N ASN A 698 5.17 8.44 8.84
CA ASN A 698 4.28 9.31 9.64
C ASN A 698 3.26 8.42 10.35
N VAL A 699 3.59 8.02 11.57
CA VAL A 699 2.78 7.13 12.39
C VAL A 699 2.35 7.80 13.67
N SER A 700 1.23 7.34 14.25
CA SER A 700 0.78 7.82 15.56
C SER A 700 1.76 7.50 16.67
N ALA A 701 1.65 8.23 17.80
CA ALA A 701 2.36 7.90 19.02
C ALA A 701 2.07 6.46 19.48
N GLY A 702 0.85 5.95 19.24
CA GLY A 702 0.48 4.56 19.54
C GLY A 702 1.30 3.54 18.74
N VAL A 703 1.44 3.73 17.43
CA VAL A 703 2.26 2.84 16.58
C VAL A 703 3.73 2.90 16.96
N ALA A 704 4.26 4.11 17.24
CA ALA A 704 5.64 4.27 17.71
C ALA A 704 5.86 3.58 19.07
N CYS A 705 4.94 3.73 20.01
CA CYS A 705 4.98 3.04 21.30
C CYS A 705 4.93 1.50 21.12
N LEU A 706 4.05 1.01 20.23
CA LEU A 706 3.93 -0.42 19.94
C LEU A 706 5.24 -1.00 19.37
N TRP A 707 5.90 -0.26 18.46
CA TRP A 707 7.19 -0.70 17.94
C TRP A 707 8.23 -0.88 19.05
N HIS A 708 8.34 0.09 19.98
CA HIS A 708 9.25 0.00 21.12
C HIS A 708 8.85 -1.13 22.07
N TRP A 709 7.55 -1.30 22.35
CA TRP A 709 7.04 -2.36 23.19
C TRP A 709 7.35 -3.75 22.60
N LEU A 710 7.12 -3.95 21.28
CA LEU A 710 7.47 -5.19 20.58
C LEU A 710 8.98 -5.43 20.53
N ASN A 711 9.78 -4.36 20.39
CA ASN A 711 11.23 -4.48 20.33
C ASN A 711 11.85 -4.85 21.69
N GLN A 712 11.21 -4.47 22.81
CA GLN A 712 11.63 -4.83 24.18
C GLN A 712 11.01 -6.16 24.65
N ARG A 713 10.05 -6.72 23.90
CA ARG A 713 9.38 -7.95 24.30
C ARG A 713 10.33 -9.14 24.32
N ASN A 714 10.32 -9.89 25.44
CA ASN A 714 11.11 -11.11 25.55
C ASN A 714 10.55 -12.24 24.67
N ILE A 715 11.28 -12.60 23.62
CA ILE A 715 10.94 -13.69 22.68
C ILE A 715 11.82 -14.93 22.83
N SER A 716 12.56 -15.06 23.92
CA SER A 716 13.45 -16.21 24.14
C SER A 716 12.71 -17.55 24.17
N LYS A 717 11.48 -17.57 24.67
CA LYS A 717 10.60 -18.74 24.72
C LYS A 717 9.71 -18.92 23.48
N PHE A 718 9.77 -18.00 22.51
CA PHE A 718 8.96 -18.07 21.31
C PHE A 718 9.40 -19.20 20.39
N ASN A 719 8.53 -20.17 20.16
CA ASN A 719 8.79 -21.28 19.24
C ASN A 719 8.43 -20.91 17.80
N TRP A 720 9.38 -20.34 17.08
CA TRP A 720 9.24 -19.94 15.68
C TRP A 720 9.43 -21.10 14.67
N LYS A 721 9.67 -22.33 15.15
CA LYS A 721 9.97 -23.53 14.31
C LYS A 721 8.78 -24.49 14.22
N ARG A 722 7.83 -24.39 15.13
CA ARG A 722 6.70 -25.34 15.20
C ARG A 722 5.41 -24.62 15.58
N SER A 723 4.35 -24.95 14.85
CA SER A 723 3.00 -24.47 15.13
C SER A 723 2.50 -24.96 16.49
N MET A 724 1.62 -24.19 17.09
CA MET A 724 0.90 -24.57 18.30
C MET A 724 -0.27 -25.52 17.94
N THR A 725 -0.71 -26.28 18.91
CA THR A 725 -1.95 -27.08 18.84
C THR A 725 -3.05 -26.29 19.53
N ASN A 726 -4.09 -25.93 18.80
CA ASN A 726 -5.27 -25.21 19.32
C ASN A 726 -6.56 -25.77 18.67
N ASN A 727 -7.70 -25.30 19.16
CA ASN A 727 -9.00 -25.78 18.68
C ASN A 727 -9.23 -25.36 17.22
N SER A 728 -8.93 -24.11 16.85
CA SER A 728 -9.12 -23.61 15.48
C SER A 728 -8.38 -24.45 14.44
N ARG A 729 -7.18 -24.94 14.78
CA ARG A 729 -6.43 -25.87 13.93
C ARG A 729 -7.10 -27.23 13.81
N ARG A 730 -7.62 -27.75 14.94
CA ARG A 730 -8.34 -29.04 14.97
C ARG A 730 -9.61 -28.95 14.12
N ASP A 731 -10.41 -27.90 14.32
CA ASP A 731 -11.62 -27.64 13.53
C ASP A 731 -11.32 -27.57 12.02
N MET A 732 -10.22 -26.92 11.63
CA MET A 732 -9.80 -26.86 10.22
C MET A 732 -9.44 -28.25 9.68
N ILE A 733 -8.74 -29.07 10.43
CA ILE A 733 -8.41 -30.45 10.04
C ILE A 733 -9.71 -31.25 9.84
N GLU A 734 -10.65 -31.14 10.77
CA GLU A 734 -11.95 -31.82 10.71
C GLU A 734 -12.81 -31.34 9.54
N ASN A 735 -12.87 -30.03 9.27
CA ASN A 735 -13.61 -29.46 8.14
C ASN A 735 -13.06 -29.90 6.78
N ASN A 736 -11.78 -30.18 6.69
CA ASN A 736 -11.12 -30.67 5.48
C ASN A 736 -11.14 -32.20 5.33
N MET A 737 -11.60 -32.94 6.36
CA MET A 737 -11.73 -34.40 6.25
C MET A 737 -12.78 -34.78 5.21
N SER A 738 -12.40 -35.68 4.32
CA SER A 738 -13.40 -36.33 3.45
C SER A 738 -14.42 -37.11 4.29
N GLU A 739 -15.57 -37.28 3.74
CA GLU A 739 -16.62 -38.09 4.39
C GLU A 739 -16.11 -39.48 4.81
N VAL A 740 -15.30 -40.11 3.96
CA VAL A 740 -14.64 -41.39 4.25
C VAL A 740 -13.67 -41.30 5.43
N GLU A 741 -12.91 -40.22 5.54
CA GLU A 741 -11.97 -39.97 6.64
C GLU A 741 -12.74 -39.72 7.95
N ARG A 742 -13.80 -38.94 7.91
CA ARG A 742 -14.65 -38.65 9.06
C ARG A 742 -15.30 -39.94 9.58
N MET A 743 -15.85 -40.75 8.70
CA MET A 743 -16.42 -42.06 9.06
C MET A 743 -15.36 -42.99 9.68
N PHE A 744 -14.14 -42.99 9.09
CA PHE A 744 -13.04 -43.81 9.60
C PHE A 744 -12.63 -43.39 11.03
N TRP A 745 -12.45 -42.10 11.28
CA TRP A 745 -12.07 -41.62 12.61
C TRP A 745 -13.17 -41.87 13.66
N ASN A 746 -14.45 -41.75 13.29
CA ASN A 746 -15.55 -42.06 14.18
C ASN A 746 -15.52 -43.52 14.62
N VAL A 747 -15.16 -44.44 13.72
CA VAL A 747 -14.96 -45.87 14.08
C VAL A 747 -13.72 -46.07 14.96
N VAL A 748 -12.67 -45.30 14.77
CA VAL A 748 -11.44 -45.39 15.58
C VAL A 748 -11.70 -44.91 17.01
N GLU A 749 -12.46 -43.81 17.16
CA GLU A 749 -12.79 -43.24 18.47
C GLU A 749 -13.81 -44.05 19.25
N ASN A 750 -14.77 -44.66 18.54
CA ASN A 750 -15.86 -45.43 19.12
C ASN A 750 -15.95 -46.83 18.45
N PRO A 751 -14.94 -47.69 18.61
CA PRO A 751 -14.93 -48.95 17.93
C PRO A 751 -16.04 -49.89 18.48
N PRO A 752 -16.90 -50.48 17.62
CA PRO A 752 -17.97 -51.37 18.06
C PRO A 752 -17.42 -52.69 18.62
N TYR A 753 -16.23 -53.07 18.26
CA TYR A 753 -15.54 -54.29 18.72
C TYR A 753 -14.05 -54.02 18.99
N LEU A 754 -13.48 -54.69 19.99
CA LEU A 754 -12.05 -54.59 20.35
C LEU A 754 -11.09 -55.08 19.23
N ILE A 755 -11.56 -55.96 18.36
CA ILE A 755 -10.82 -56.49 17.22
C ILE A 755 -11.72 -56.44 16.01
N MET A 756 -11.20 -55.80 14.95
CA MET A 756 -11.94 -55.64 13.69
C MET A 756 -11.05 -55.94 12.51
N THR A 757 -11.60 -56.58 11.51
CA THR A 757 -11.00 -56.74 10.20
C THR A 757 -11.23 -55.47 9.36
N ALA A 758 -10.41 -55.24 8.33
CA ALA A 758 -10.61 -54.13 7.41
C ALA A 758 -11.97 -54.13 6.70
N LYS A 759 -12.58 -55.35 6.53
CA LYS A 759 -13.91 -55.46 5.97
C LYS A 759 -14.98 -55.04 6.95
N GLU A 760 -14.84 -55.41 8.22
CA GLU A 760 -15.77 -55.04 9.29
C GLU A 760 -15.75 -53.55 9.54
N ILE A 761 -14.56 -52.91 9.54
CA ILE A 761 -14.45 -51.43 9.59
C ILE A 761 -15.22 -50.82 8.41
N GLN A 762 -14.97 -51.29 7.19
CA GLN A 762 -15.70 -50.79 6.02
C GLN A 762 -17.22 -51.04 6.09
N SER A 763 -17.64 -52.20 6.55
CA SER A 763 -19.07 -52.49 6.71
C SER A 763 -19.72 -51.63 7.78
N TYR A 764 -19.03 -51.39 8.89
CA TYR A 764 -19.52 -50.53 9.96
C TYR A 764 -19.57 -49.03 9.55
N MET A 765 -18.57 -48.57 8.84
CA MET A 765 -18.59 -47.22 8.24
C MET A 765 -19.81 -47.02 7.30
N LEU A 766 -20.15 -48.05 6.52
CA LEU A 766 -21.34 -48.03 5.66
C LEU A 766 -22.64 -48.00 6.46
N SER A 767 -22.72 -48.76 7.58
CA SER A 767 -23.91 -48.76 8.43
C SER A 767 -24.14 -47.41 9.13
N MET A 768 -23.09 -46.63 9.37
CA MET A 768 -23.21 -45.30 9.97
C MET A 768 -23.73 -44.24 8.99
N ALA A 769 -23.63 -44.50 7.68
CA ALA A 769 -24.09 -43.56 6.64
C ALA A 769 -25.62 -43.40 6.55
N GLY A 770 -26.40 -44.16 7.32
CA GLY A 770 -27.86 -44.05 7.45
C GLY A 770 -28.67 -44.76 6.35
N GLU A 771 -29.99 -44.89 6.59
CA GLU A 771 -30.94 -45.58 5.70
C GLU A 771 -31.15 -44.92 4.31
N GLU A 772 -30.67 -43.69 4.10
CA GLU A 772 -30.69 -43.04 2.78
C GLU A 772 -29.63 -43.59 1.82
N SER A 773 -28.80 -44.51 2.24
CA SER A 773 -27.65 -45.01 1.49
C SER A 773 -27.76 -46.39 0.88
N GLU A 774 -28.96 -46.86 0.50
CA GLU A 774 -29.10 -48.13 -0.25
C GLU A 774 -28.25 -48.18 -1.55
N MET A 775 -27.63 -47.07 -1.94
CA MET A 775 -26.71 -46.94 -3.08
C MET A 775 -25.26 -46.57 -2.74
N PHE A 776 -24.89 -46.41 -1.46
CA PHE A 776 -23.52 -46.04 -1.11
C PHE A 776 -22.63 -47.29 -1.06
N VAL A 777 -21.93 -47.51 -2.16
CA VAL A 777 -20.87 -48.55 -2.24
C VAL A 777 -19.53 -47.88 -2.35
N PHE A 778 -18.63 -48.14 -1.40
CA PHE A 778 -17.27 -47.64 -1.51
C PHE A 778 -16.62 -48.06 -2.84
N GLN A 779 -16.29 -47.08 -3.66
CA GLN A 779 -15.52 -47.28 -4.88
C GLN A 779 -14.13 -47.81 -4.53
N ASP A 780 -13.46 -48.46 -5.47
CA ASP A 780 -12.13 -49.02 -5.23
C ASP A 780 -11.10 -47.99 -4.77
N LYS A 781 -11.26 -46.71 -5.20
CA LYS A 781 -10.45 -45.58 -4.75
C LYS A 781 -10.65 -45.29 -3.26
N GLN A 782 -11.89 -45.29 -2.77
CA GLN A 782 -12.22 -45.09 -1.35
C GLN A 782 -11.77 -46.27 -0.48
N LYS A 783 -11.90 -47.51 -0.96
CA LYS A 783 -11.34 -48.69 -0.29
C LYS A 783 -9.84 -48.64 -0.16
N ALA A 784 -9.15 -48.12 -1.19
CA ALA A 784 -7.70 -47.89 -1.15
C ALA A 784 -7.34 -46.79 -0.15
N GLN A 785 -8.14 -45.73 -0.06
CA GLN A 785 -7.98 -44.67 0.93
C GLN A 785 -8.12 -45.19 2.36
N ILE A 786 -9.16 -45.95 2.67
CA ILE A 786 -9.34 -46.58 3.98
C ILE A 786 -8.13 -47.46 4.35
N ARG A 787 -7.63 -48.30 3.42
CA ARG A 787 -6.43 -49.10 3.67
C ARG A 787 -5.21 -48.25 3.96
N LYS A 788 -5.05 -47.13 3.25
CA LYS A 788 -3.95 -46.16 3.46
C LYS A 788 -4.08 -45.52 4.85
N LEU A 789 -5.27 -45.07 5.25
CA LEU A 789 -5.56 -44.52 6.58
C LEU A 789 -5.23 -45.53 7.68
N MET A 790 -5.65 -46.77 7.53
CA MET A 790 -5.31 -47.82 8.47
C MET A 790 -3.79 -48.03 8.60
N GLN A 791 -3.04 -48.01 7.49
CA GLN A 791 -1.58 -48.18 7.50
C GLN A 791 -0.87 -46.99 8.11
N GLN A 792 -1.34 -45.77 7.83
CA GLN A 792 -0.63 -44.53 8.25
C GLN A 792 -0.93 -44.17 9.71
N HIS A 793 -2.16 -44.36 10.17
CA HIS A 793 -2.63 -43.84 11.45
C HIS A 793 -2.71 -44.88 12.53
N LEU A 794 -3.32 -46.04 12.25
CA LEU A 794 -3.50 -47.07 13.27
C LEU A 794 -2.21 -47.78 13.66
N GLN A 795 -1.22 -47.90 12.78
CA GLN A 795 0.10 -48.49 13.13
C GLN A 795 0.92 -47.62 14.08
N LYS A 796 0.63 -46.33 14.19
CA LYS A 796 1.37 -45.40 15.04
C LYS A 796 0.80 -45.30 16.47
N GLN A 797 -0.39 -45.82 16.70
CA GLN A 797 -1.03 -45.81 18.04
C GLN A 797 -0.56 -47.04 18.83
N GLU A 798 -0.03 -46.80 20.04
CA GLU A 798 0.48 -47.85 20.92
C GLU A 798 -0.62 -48.86 21.32
N GLN A 799 -1.90 -48.46 21.28
CA GLN A 799 -3.05 -49.24 21.63
C GLN A 799 -3.66 -50.02 20.45
N VAL A 800 -3.22 -49.77 19.22
CA VAL A 800 -3.78 -50.39 18.02
C VAL A 800 -2.71 -51.22 17.30
N LYS A 801 -2.90 -52.54 17.20
CA LYS A 801 -1.97 -53.42 16.49
C LYS A 801 -2.62 -53.94 15.20
N ILE A 802 -2.03 -53.54 14.05
CA ILE A 802 -2.45 -54.09 12.74
C ILE A 802 -1.61 -55.33 12.42
N THR A 803 -2.26 -56.46 12.19
CA THR A 803 -1.61 -57.67 11.75
C THR A 803 -2.04 -58.05 10.33
N LYS A 804 -1.08 -58.50 9.50
CA LYS A 804 -1.31 -59.02 8.16
C LYS A 804 -1.58 -60.52 8.14
N LYS A 805 -1.43 -61.24 9.29
CA LYS A 805 -1.73 -62.63 9.39
C LYS A 805 -3.10 -62.85 9.99
N PRO A 806 -3.86 -63.86 9.53
CA PRO A 806 -5.12 -64.15 10.17
C PRO A 806 -4.84 -64.58 11.63
N LEU A 807 -5.57 -63.93 12.56
CA LEU A 807 -5.55 -64.33 13.96
C LEU A 807 -6.31 -65.69 14.05
N LYS A 808 -5.64 -66.69 14.59
CA LYS A 808 -6.26 -67.92 14.98
C LYS A 808 -6.73 -67.73 16.43
N PHE A 809 -8.01 -67.77 16.65
CA PHE A 809 -8.61 -67.82 17.99
C PHE A 809 -8.76 -69.29 18.36
N ASP A 810 -8.22 -69.69 19.49
CA ASP A 810 -8.62 -70.92 20.14
C ASP A 810 -9.90 -70.64 20.87
N GLU A 811 -10.93 -71.48 20.65
CA GLU A 811 -12.27 -71.30 21.25
C GLU A 811 -12.26 -71.20 22.78
N ASP A 812 -11.16 -71.63 23.45
CA ASP A 812 -11.04 -71.58 24.91
C ASP A 812 -10.41 -70.29 25.46
N SER A 813 -9.99 -69.35 24.61
CA SER A 813 -9.31 -68.12 25.05
C SER A 813 -10.23 -66.89 25.12
N VAL A 814 -11.53 -67.02 24.84
CA VAL A 814 -12.51 -65.92 24.81
C VAL A 814 -13.09 -65.58 26.18
N THR A 815 -12.76 -66.27 27.26
CA THR A 815 -13.40 -66.12 28.56
C THR A 815 -12.64 -65.28 29.60
N THR A 816 -11.61 -64.58 29.26
CA THR A 816 -10.92 -63.70 30.24
C THR A 816 -10.33 -62.45 29.60
N LEU A 817 -11.20 -61.51 29.24
CA LEU A 817 -10.89 -60.07 29.18
C LEU A 817 -12.07 -59.34 29.85
N GLU A 818 -12.04 -59.21 31.22
CA GLU A 818 -12.68 -58.13 31.95
C GLU A 818 -11.85 -56.87 31.85
#